data_86d77a1b95a95ebeec7b92645be3f643
#
_entry.id   86d77a1b95a95ebeec7b92645be3f643
#
_cell.length_a   1.000
_cell.length_b   1.000
_cell.length_c   1.000
_cell.angle_alpha   90.00
_cell.angle_beta   90.00
_cell.angle_gamma   90.00
#
_symmetry.space_group_name_H-M   'P 1'
#
loop_
_entity.id
_entity.type
_entity.pdbx_description
1 polymer ?
#
loop_
_entity_poly.entity_id
_entity_poly.type
_entity_poly.pdbx_seq_one_letter_code
_entity_poly.pdbx_strand_id
1 'polypeptide(L)'
;RTLYFIIFFLIISLVYLNYFGISTNKFNKKIESTIKEKYPNISIRLKDVRVLFDIIKLSINLETKNPIIIVREEEIKLNNISTVYKINSIFRNKFAISNLIFDSNQNKIKKIIRLFRVYNDSPQLMIIDKIVKDGDIKINAKFNFNEDGKLIEDENKIISKINKLSLKLFDKSELQNLSFDLVYTHNNLNLRRLSSNYLDVPITSDNILIKKQNENFLINGNLNSLEKTIPKKILSILIKDYNFEKVVFSSENNFKFSTTKKFKISNLIIDTKINLKEAELNLNNKNIKKYLPSFNEQIKFFDHLINIRYENKLFLDGSGKFQVGDQKEDIKYNLDFKNNKINYNLSLNLNKIPIKIDLINFHKNENIETKLFINGQKNNNKIRFKKILLDNKNSNINLEDFELSENFRILNFKKIELDYVDKNKIRNDLLIKNLRNDNFFISGNNFNLSKIIDDILFNDNDSSLKIFDNKNRNFRVKFKKNTIDGTHYLLNLNGNFQIKNNEVYDMILDSHFSDNKTVVLTIKSKNKKKITTFYSDFAKPFVKKYKFIKGFENGKLDLYSVKENEISNSLLKIYDFRLKELPALTKILTLASLQGIADILSGEGVGFDEFEMKFQNKKNLMDIKEIYAIGPAISILMDGYVLDDELISLRGTLVPATTINKFVASIPILGDILVGKKTGEGVFGVSFKIKGPPKDLKTSVNPIKTLTPRFITRTLEKIKKTN
;
A
#
# COMPACT_ATOMS: atom_id res chain seq x y z
N ARG A 1 42.61 -69.71 65.35
CA ARG A 1 41.25 -69.92 64.79
C ARG A 1 40.37 -68.71 65.07
N THR A 2 40.35 -68.11 66.23
CA THR A 2 39.53 -66.91 66.55
C THR A 2 39.92 -65.68 65.74
N LEU A 3 41.18 -65.48 65.42
CA LEU A 3 41.65 -64.36 64.58
C LEU A 3 41.11 -64.46 63.14
N TYR A 4 41.11 -65.65 62.50
CA TYR A 4 40.57 -65.92 61.21
C TYR A 4 39.05 -65.71 61.17
N PHE A 5 38.34 -66.05 62.19
CA PHE A 5 36.89 -65.84 62.27
C PHE A 5 36.56 -64.35 62.46
N ILE A 6 37.33 -63.63 63.21
CA ILE A 6 37.20 -62.18 63.34
C ILE A 6 37.46 -61.47 61.96
N ILE A 7 38.57 -61.86 61.30
CA ILE A 7 38.90 -61.31 59.97
C ILE A 7 37.82 -61.66 58.95
N PHE A 8 37.31 -62.89 58.90
CA PHE A 8 36.22 -63.29 58.00
C PHE A 8 34.94 -62.52 58.26
N PHE A 9 34.57 -62.37 59.55
CA PHE A 9 33.39 -61.58 59.90
C PHE A 9 33.54 -60.08 59.58
N LEU A 10 34.77 -59.59 59.72
CA LEU A 10 35.12 -58.21 59.38
C LEU A 10 35.03 -57.98 57.83
N ILE A 11 35.50 -58.95 57.04
CA ILE A 11 35.38 -58.92 55.56
C ILE A 11 33.93 -59.01 55.19
N ILE A 12 33.11 -59.87 55.72
CA ILE A 12 31.70 -59.98 55.47
C ILE A 12 30.98 -58.69 55.86
N SER A 13 31.33 -58.11 57.01
CA SER A 13 30.78 -56.83 57.47
C SER A 13 31.15 -55.69 56.54
N LEU A 14 32.39 -55.65 56.08
CA LEU A 14 32.82 -54.63 55.07
C LEU A 14 32.16 -54.81 53.72
N VAL A 15 32.01 -56.05 53.23
CA VAL A 15 31.25 -56.37 52.05
C VAL A 15 29.77 -55.95 52.16
N TYR A 16 29.17 -56.26 53.30
CA TYR A 16 27.82 -55.85 53.64
C TYR A 16 27.66 -54.31 53.60
N LEU A 17 28.58 -53.60 54.26
CA LEU A 17 28.62 -52.14 54.29
C LEU A 17 28.84 -51.53 52.90
N ASN A 18 29.61 -52.20 52.05
CA ASN A 18 29.84 -51.73 50.67
C ASN A 18 28.60 -51.88 49.76
N TYR A 19 27.88 -53.01 49.88
CA TYR A 19 26.74 -53.29 49.00
C TYR A 19 25.39 -52.86 49.59
N PHE A 20 25.16 -53.05 50.88
CA PHE A 20 23.87 -52.81 51.50
C PHE A 20 23.84 -51.53 52.35
N GLY A 21 24.97 -51.20 53.02
CA GLY A 21 25.05 -50.04 53.90
C GLY A 21 24.18 -50.13 55.13
N ILE A 22 24.22 -49.11 55.97
CA ILE A 22 23.39 -48.95 57.15
C ILE A 22 22.53 -47.71 57.06
N SER A 23 21.23 -47.85 57.27
CA SER A 23 20.30 -46.69 57.34
C SER A 23 20.16 -46.31 58.84
N THR A 24 20.32 -45.01 59.12
CA THR A 24 20.25 -44.48 60.51
C THR A 24 19.69 -43.08 60.55
N ASN A 25 18.92 -42.73 61.54
CA ASN A 25 18.42 -41.40 61.83
C ASN A 25 19.24 -40.62 62.89
N LYS A 26 20.25 -41.28 63.48
CA LYS A 26 21.04 -40.71 64.61
C LYS A 26 21.71 -39.37 64.23
N PHE A 27 22.04 -39.14 62.98
CA PHE A 27 22.70 -37.90 62.48
C PHE A 27 21.72 -36.79 62.08
N ASN A 28 20.41 -37.08 61.91
CA ASN A 28 19.43 -36.14 61.37
C ASN A 28 19.38 -34.84 62.16
N LYS A 29 19.17 -34.92 63.48
CA LYS A 29 19.11 -33.75 64.38
C LYS A 29 20.39 -32.86 64.29
N LYS A 30 21.56 -33.48 64.18
CA LYS A 30 22.82 -32.73 64.04
C LYS A 30 22.95 -32.03 62.73
N ILE A 31 22.57 -32.69 61.63
CA ILE A 31 22.57 -32.09 60.29
C ILE A 31 21.54 -30.96 60.23
N GLU A 32 20.32 -31.20 60.68
CA GLU A 32 19.21 -30.21 60.68
C GLU A 32 19.57 -28.98 61.52
N SER A 33 20.13 -29.16 62.75
CA SER A 33 20.55 -28.03 63.57
C SER A 33 21.70 -27.23 62.98
N THR A 34 22.71 -27.89 62.39
CA THR A 34 23.85 -27.22 61.75
C THR A 34 23.41 -26.38 60.53
N ILE A 35 22.49 -26.89 59.72
CA ILE A 35 21.95 -26.14 58.59
C ILE A 35 21.15 -24.94 59.06
N LYS A 36 20.27 -25.09 60.05
CA LYS A 36 19.46 -24.03 60.62
C LYS A 36 20.28 -22.93 61.29
N GLU A 37 21.36 -23.32 61.97
CA GLU A 37 22.30 -22.39 62.63
C GLU A 37 23.00 -21.50 61.56
N LYS A 38 23.52 -22.15 60.49
CA LYS A 38 24.23 -21.44 59.40
C LYS A 38 23.31 -20.64 58.51
N TYR A 39 22.06 -21.09 58.29
CA TYR A 39 21.06 -20.49 57.42
C TYR A 39 19.69 -20.41 58.14
N PRO A 40 19.42 -19.39 58.97
CA PRO A 40 18.21 -19.32 59.81
C PRO A 40 16.88 -19.46 59.07
N ASN A 41 16.82 -19.05 57.79
CA ASN A 41 15.64 -19.13 56.95
C ASN A 41 15.50 -20.45 56.17
N ILE A 42 16.43 -21.39 56.37
CA ILE A 42 16.43 -22.69 55.69
C ILE A 42 16.47 -23.77 56.75
N SER A 43 15.57 -24.72 56.67
CA SER A 43 15.63 -25.97 57.46
C SER A 43 15.49 -27.16 56.50
N ILE A 44 16.04 -28.27 56.92
CA ILE A 44 15.92 -29.54 56.19
C ILE A 44 15.26 -30.55 57.12
N ARG A 45 14.39 -31.37 56.58
CA ARG A 45 13.78 -32.49 57.25
C ARG A 45 14.26 -33.78 56.58
N LEU A 46 14.94 -34.61 57.35
CA LEU A 46 15.51 -35.88 56.90
C LEU A 46 14.70 -37.02 57.46
N LYS A 47 14.54 -38.11 56.72
CA LYS A 47 13.94 -39.36 57.19
C LYS A 47 15.01 -40.27 57.71
N ASP A 48 15.85 -40.84 56.88
CA ASP A 48 16.96 -41.67 57.17
C ASP A 48 18.18 -41.30 56.33
N VAL A 49 19.38 -41.46 56.89
CA VAL A 49 20.64 -41.34 56.15
C VAL A 49 21.23 -42.74 56.01
N ARG A 50 21.41 -43.19 54.76
CA ARG A 50 22.08 -44.44 54.41
C ARG A 50 23.58 -44.18 54.29
N VAL A 51 24.34 -44.96 54.97
CA VAL A 51 25.81 -44.90 55.01
C VAL A 51 26.33 -46.15 54.28
N LEU A 52 27.06 -45.96 53.17
CA LEU A 52 27.73 -46.99 52.38
C LEU A 52 29.24 -46.76 52.48
N PHE A 53 29.99 -47.80 52.65
CA PHE A 53 31.47 -47.74 52.76
C PHE A 53 32.07 -48.30 51.45
N ASP A 54 32.74 -47.50 50.67
CA ASP A 54 33.49 -47.93 49.49
C ASP A 54 34.91 -48.27 49.92
N ILE A 55 35.21 -49.55 50.00
CA ILE A 55 36.48 -50.06 50.43
C ILE A 55 37.60 -49.73 49.47
N ILE A 56 37.30 -49.75 48.15
CA ILE A 56 38.32 -49.56 47.12
C ILE A 56 38.75 -48.08 47.09
N LYS A 57 37.80 -47.17 47.20
CA LYS A 57 38.07 -45.72 47.19
C LYS A 57 38.37 -45.11 48.54
N LEU A 58 38.31 -45.90 49.60
CA LEU A 58 38.40 -45.45 51.00
C LEU A 58 37.50 -44.22 51.24
N SER A 59 36.23 -44.37 50.89
CA SER A 59 35.25 -43.31 51.02
C SER A 59 33.94 -43.79 51.62
N ILE A 60 33.22 -42.86 52.25
CA ILE A 60 31.91 -43.08 52.82
C ILE A 60 30.89 -42.34 51.89
N ASN A 61 29.96 -43.07 51.29
CA ASN A 61 28.86 -42.51 50.56
C ASN A 61 27.66 -42.33 51.49
N LEU A 62 27.21 -41.08 51.63
CA LEU A 62 26.01 -40.73 52.40
C LEU A 62 24.88 -40.43 51.48
N GLU A 63 23.75 -41.07 51.69
CA GLU A 63 22.54 -40.86 50.83
C GLU A 63 21.33 -40.71 51.76
N THR A 64 20.48 -39.74 51.46
CA THR A 64 19.18 -39.60 52.11
C THR A 64 18.05 -39.53 51.05
N LYS A 65 17.00 -40.31 51.25
CA LYS A 65 15.86 -40.41 50.39
C LYS A 65 14.71 -39.54 50.86
N ASN A 66 14.03 -38.89 49.93
CA ASN A 66 12.88 -38.01 50.14
C ASN A 66 13.09 -36.93 51.22
N PRO A 67 14.25 -36.23 51.24
CA PRO A 67 14.40 -35.10 52.14
C PRO A 67 13.55 -33.92 51.70
N ILE A 68 13.17 -33.06 52.63
CA ILE A 68 12.39 -31.85 52.37
C ILE A 68 13.21 -30.65 52.84
N ILE A 69 13.48 -29.71 51.92
CA ILE A 69 14.06 -28.41 52.28
C ILE A 69 12.90 -27.46 52.53
N ILE A 70 12.90 -26.79 53.66
CA ILE A 70 11.86 -25.80 54.01
C ILE A 70 12.52 -24.43 54.02
N VAL A 71 11.93 -23.52 53.21
CA VAL A 71 12.41 -22.15 53.04
C VAL A 71 11.25 -21.21 53.36
N ARG A 72 11.34 -20.44 54.45
CA ARG A 72 10.26 -19.52 54.84
C ARG A 72 8.88 -20.17 54.75
N GLU A 73 8.70 -21.35 55.35
CA GLU A 73 7.46 -22.15 55.37
C GLU A 73 7.08 -22.88 54.05
N GLU A 74 7.79 -22.68 52.95
CA GLU A 74 7.56 -23.43 51.73
C GLU A 74 8.40 -24.70 51.63
N GLU A 75 7.77 -25.83 51.34
CA GLU A 75 8.44 -27.11 51.17
C GLU A 75 8.96 -27.34 49.76
N ILE A 76 10.23 -27.68 49.61
CA ILE A 76 10.89 -28.16 48.38
C ILE A 76 11.20 -29.65 48.60
N LYS A 77 10.58 -30.49 47.79
CA LYS A 77 10.69 -31.95 47.89
C LYS A 77 11.84 -32.44 47.01
N LEU A 78 12.70 -33.25 47.57
CA LEU A 78 13.80 -33.92 46.86
C LEU A 78 13.58 -35.42 46.83
N ASN A 79 14.06 -36.09 45.77
CA ASN A 79 14.13 -37.54 45.72
C ASN A 79 15.30 -38.05 46.51
N ASN A 80 16.45 -37.40 46.32
CA ASN A 80 17.70 -37.85 46.93
C ASN A 80 18.68 -36.69 47.15
N ILE A 81 19.44 -36.77 48.23
CA ILE A 81 20.69 -36.04 48.40
C ILE A 81 21.77 -37.08 48.68
N SER A 82 22.85 -37.04 47.93
CA SER A 82 24.01 -37.91 48.18
C SER A 82 25.33 -37.16 48.17
N THR A 83 26.27 -37.62 48.95
CA THR A 83 27.62 -37.05 49.07
C THR A 83 28.65 -38.13 49.30
N VAL A 84 29.85 -37.91 48.79
CA VAL A 84 30.99 -38.80 48.97
C VAL A 84 31.98 -38.11 49.89
N TYR A 85 32.24 -38.78 50.98
CA TYR A 85 33.14 -38.35 52.05
C TYR A 85 34.45 -39.13 51.96
N LYS A 86 35.57 -38.47 51.62
CA LYS A 86 36.90 -39.08 51.49
C LYS A 86 37.54 -39.24 52.85
N ILE A 87 37.79 -40.46 53.30
CA ILE A 87 38.38 -40.77 54.61
C ILE A 87 39.83 -40.24 54.72
N ASN A 88 40.62 -40.36 53.66
CA ASN A 88 41.98 -39.85 53.59
C ASN A 88 42.11 -38.34 53.82
N SER A 89 41.10 -37.58 53.44
CA SER A 89 41.07 -36.13 53.67
C SER A 89 40.89 -35.75 55.11
N ILE A 90 40.17 -36.57 55.92
CA ILE A 90 40.01 -36.38 57.35
C ILE A 90 41.37 -36.52 58.06
N PHE A 91 42.10 -37.59 57.76
CA PHE A 91 43.43 -37.82 58.37
C PHE A 91 44.43 -36.71 58.00
N ARG A 92 44.22 -36.02 56.89
CA ARG A 92 45.06 -34.90 56.45
C ARG A 92 44.55 -33.54 56.93
N ASN A 93 43.49 -33.49 57.70
CA ASN A 93 42.83 -32.28 58.19
C ASN A 93 42.32 -31.36 57.05
N LYS A 94 41.88 -31.97 55.92
CA LYS A 94 41.38 -31.30 54.74
C LYS A 94 39.86 -31.45 54.60
N PHE A 95 39.22 -30.66 53.70
CA PHE A 95 37.81 -30.80 53.44
C PHE A 95 37.50 -32.17 52.83
N ALA A 96 36.64 -32.93 53.51
CA ALA A 96 36.45 -34.34 53.20
C ALA A 96 35.34 -34.64 52.22
N ILE A 97 34.37 -33.70 51.96
CA ILE A 97 33.32 -33.88 51.00
C ILE A 97 33.89 -33.68 49.61
N SER A 98 33.83 -34.68 48.71
CA SER A 98 34.33 -34.60 47.37
C SER A 98 33.26 -34.19 46.35
N ASN A 99 32.01 -34.57 46.58
CA ASN A 99 30.89 -34.15 45.75
C ASN A 99 29.60 -34.06 46.54
N LEU A 100 28.63 -33.35 45.98
CA LEU A 100 27.27 -33.24 46.51
C LEU A 100 26.29 -33.33 45.31
N ILE A 101 25.40 -34.31 45.36
CA ILE A 101 24.42 -34.57 44.33
C ILE A 101 23.04 -34.32 44.89
N PHE A 102 22.28 -33.49 44.21
CA PHE A 102 20.86 -33.25 44.48
C PHE A 102 20.00 -33.80 43.34
N ASP A 103 19.02 -34.59 43.67
CA ASP A 103 17.95 -34.94 42.71
C ASP A 103 16.61 -34.53 43.32
N SER A 104 15.88 -33.67 42.63
CA SER A 104 14.61 -33.13 43.10
C SER A 104 13.40 -33.87 42.52
N ASN A 105 12.32 -33.91 43.28
CA ASN A 105 11.00 -34.11 42.74
C ASN A 105 10.58 -32.93 41.87
N GLN A 106 9.45 -32.99 41.20
CA GLN A 106 8.84 -31.87 40.56
C GLN A 106 8.41 -30.84 41.60
N ASN A 107 8.91 -29.63 41.52
CA ASN A 107 8.59 -28.51 42.42
C ASN A 107 8.13 -27.31 41.62
N LYS A 108 7.37 -26.39 42.25
CA LYS A 108 7.07 -25.10 41.66
C LYS A 108 8.33 -24.25 41.52
N ILE A 109 8.59 -23.71 40.35
CA ILE A 109 9.82 -22.97 40.07
C ILE A 109 9.96 -21.72 40.96
N LYS A 110 8.87 -21.08 41.37
CA LYS A 110 8.86 -19.97 42.32
C LYS A 110 9.50 -20.35 43.69
N LYS A 111 9.27 -21.56 44.16
CA LYS A 111 9.87 -22.03 45.41
C LYS A 111 11.38 -22.10 45.29
N ILE A 112 11.88 -22.58 44.16
CA ILE A 112 13.31 -22.68 43.87
C ILE A 112 13.93 -21.28 43.73
N ILE A 113 13.27 -20.35 43.04
CA ILE A 113 13.73 -18.95 42.92
C ILE A 113 13.84 -18.31 44.32
N ARG A 114 12.84 -18.52 45.19
CA ARG A 114 12.83 -18.00 46.56
C ARG A 114 13.97 -18.60 47.41
N LEU A 115 14.26 -19.89 47.27
CA LEU A 115 15.42 -20.50 47.90
C LEU A 115 16.73 -19.81 47.53
N PHE A 116 16.94 -19.57 46.22
CA PHE A 116 18.12 -18.87 45.72
C PHE A 116 18.19 -17.42 46.23
N ARG A 117 17.06 -16.73 46.36
CA ARG A 117 16.98 -15.35 46.89
C ARG A 117 17.32 -15.28 48.40
N VAL A 118 17.04 -16.33 49.16
CA VAL A 118 17.47 -16.39 50.56
C VAL A 118 19.00 -16.49 50.68
N TYR A 119 19.64 -17.17 49.72
CA TYR A 119 21.09 -17.32 49.68
C TYR A 119 21.80 -16.09 49.10
N ASN A 120 21.25 -15.53 48.00
CA ASN A 120 21.80 -14.36 47.30
C ASN A 120 20.66 -13.53 46.68
N ASP A 121 20.24 -12.48 47.36
CA ASP A 121 19.15 -11.62 46.88
C ASP A 121 19.69 -10.59 45.89
N SER A 122 19.99 -11.05 44.68
CA SER A 122 20.45 -10.18 43.57
C SER A 122 19.29 -9.51 42.81
N PRO A 123 19.50 -8.31 42.22
CA PRO A 123 18.50 -7.66 41.40
C PRO A 123 17.99 -8.53 40.25
N GLN A 124 18.84 -9.40 39.70
CA GLN A 124 18.48 -10.34 38.65
C GLN A 124 17.45 -11.37 39.10
N LEU A 125 17.67 -11.96 40.29
CA LEU A 125 16.71 -12.91 40.88
C LEU A 125 15.38 -12.24 41.25
N MET A 126 15.40 -10.97 41.68
CA MET A 126 14.17 -10.20 41.92
C MET A 126 13.36 -9.99 40.62
N ILE A 127 14.03 -9.69 39.53
CA ILE A 127 13.37 -9.54 38.19
C ILE A 127 12.79 -10.89 37.78
N ILE A 128 13.53 -11.96 37.86
CA ILE A 128 13.06 -13.31 37.50
C ILE A 128 11.83 -13.71 38.33
N ASP A 129 11.86 -13.50 39.66
CA ASP A 129 10.71 -13.79 40.53
C ASP A 129 9.45 -13.00 40.18
N LYS A 130 9.62 -11.74 39.70
CA LYS A 130 8.53 -10.88 39.28
C LYS A 130 7.95 -11.28 37.92
N ILE A 131 8.79 -11.74 36.99
CA ILE A 131 8.40 -12.13 35.63
C ILE A 131 7.75 -13.52 35.63
N VAL A 132 8.26 -14.47 36.41
CA VAL A 132 7.73 -15.83 36.51
C VAL A 132 6.35 -15.80 37.16
N LYS A 133 5.33 -16.33 36.49
CA LYS A 133 3.97 -16.49 37.04
C LYS A 133 3.78 -17.87 37.67
N ASP A 134 4.02 -18.92 36.93
CA ASP A 134 3.89 -20.31 37.33
C ASP A 134 4.84 -21.20 36.52
N GLY A 135 5.01 -22.42 36.91
CA GLY A 135 5.80 -23.42 36.21
C GLY A 135 6.35 -24.45 37.17
N ASP A 136 6.72 -25.59 36.62
CA ASP A 136 7.28 -26.72 37.37
C ASP A 136 8.71 -26.97 36.92
N ILE A 137 9.55 -27.37 37.90
CA ILE A 137 10.96 -27.67 37.68
C ILE A 137 11.36 -28.97 38.39
N LYS A 138 12.14 -29.78 37.68
CA LYS A 138 12.88 -30.92 38.24
C LYS A 138 14.37 -30.67 38.05
N ILE A 139 15.20 -30.82 39.10
CA ILE A 139 16.62 -30.49 39.09
C ILE A 139 17.42 -31.72 39.46
N ASN A 140 18.46 -32.01 38.69
CA ASN A 140 19.55 -32.88 39.06
C ASN A 140 20.84 -32.07 39.00
N ALA A 141 21.52 -31.92 40.16
CA ALA A 141 22.71 -31.10 40.25
C ALA A 141 23.84 -31.89 40.94
N LYS A 142 25.02 -31.84 40.33
CA LYS A 142 26.25 -32.41 40.87
C LYS A 142 27.28 -31.29 41.02
N PHE A 143 27.75 -31.13 42.27
CA PHE A 143 28.82 -30.21 42.64
C PHE A 143 30.04 -31.00 43.12
N ASN A 144 31.22 -30.68 42.63
CA ASN A 144 32.46 -31.27 43.03
C ASN A 144 33.31 -30.24 43.81
N PHE A 145 34.00 -30.71 44.82
CA PHE A 145 34.80 -29.86 45.73
C PHE A 145 36.25 -30.34 45.73
N ASN A 146 37.17 -29.38 45.80
CA ASN A 146 38.59 -29.66 46.06
C ASN A 146 38.84 -29.88 47.53
N GLU A 147 40.10 -30.19 47.90
CA GLU A 147 40.51 -30.45 49.26
C GLU A 147 40.44 -29.22 50.18
N ASP A 148 40.25 -28.03 49.68
CA ASP A 148 40.06 -26.79 50.43
C ASP A 148 38.56 -26.45 50.61
N GLY A 149 37.64 -27.27 50.06
CA GLY A 149 36.20 -27.06 50.13
C GLY A 149 35.68 -26.05 49.11
N LYS A 150 36.49 -25.66 48.12
CA LYS A 150 36.06 -24.80 47.02
C LYS A 150 35.45 -25.62 45.90
N LEU A 151 34.43 -25.10 45.26
CA LEU A 151 33.81 -25.71 44.08
C LEU A 151 34.81 -25.83 42.94
N ILE A 152 34.88 -27.02 42.31
CA ILE A 152 35.61 -27.24 41.05
C ILE A 152 34.68 -26.88 39.93
N GLU A 153 34.75 -25.63 39.42
CA GLU A 153 33.78 -25.08 38.48
C GLU A 153 33.61 -25.92 37.22
N ASP A 154 34.69 -26.49 36.68
CA ASP A 154 34.72 -27.27 35.44
C ASP A 154 34.02 -28.65 35.54
N GLU A 155 33.88 -29.18 36.75
CA GLU A 155 33.25 -30.46 37.01
C GLU A 155 31.80 -30.38 37.46
N ASN A 156 31.28 -29.17 37.66
CA ASN A 156 29.91 -28.97 38.11
C ASN A 156 28.95 -29.16 36.94
N LYS A 157 27.84 -29.87 37.21
CA LYS A 157 26.80 -30.14 36.24
C LYS A 157 25.42 -29.97 36.84
N ILE A 158 24.57 -29.17 36.19
CA ILE A 158 23.17 -29.03 36.56
C ILE A 158 22.33 -29.39 35.35
N ILE A 159 21.42 -30.32 35.52
CA ILE A 159 20.41 -30.69 34.53
C ILE A 159 19.06 -30.38 35.14
N SER A 160 18.26 -29.56 34.46
CA SER A 160 16.92 -29.24 34.92
C SER A 160 15.92 -29.44 33.80
N LYS A 161 14.76 -29.95 34.12
CA LYS A 161 13.61 -30.03 33.22
C LYS A 161 12.56 -29.05 33.70
N ILE A 162 12.27 -28.06 32.90
CA ILE A 162 11.27 -27.03 33.17
C ILE A 162 10.04 -27.32 32.31
N ASN A 163 8.86 -27.30 32.95
CA ASN A 163 7.60 -27.59 32.25
C ASN A 163 6.57 -26.53 32.57
N LYS A 164 5.77 -26.19 31.57
CA LYS A 164 4.60 -25.26 31.65
C LYS A 164 4.92 -23.94 32.35
N LEU A 165 6.14 -23.41 32.14
CA LEU A 165 6.54 -22.12 32.66
C LEU A 165 5.74 -21.01 31.97
N SER A 166 5.18 -20.10 32.75
CA SER A 166 4.48 -18.90 32.27
C SER A 166 5.24 -17.67 32.73
N LEU A 167 5.59 -16.82 31.76
CA LEU A 167 6.34 -15.56 31.95
C LEU A 167 5.51 -14.36 31.54
N LYS A 168 5.51 -13.32 32.38
CA LYS A 168 4.97 -12.01 32.02
C LYS A 168 6.08 -11.17 31.41
N LEU A 169 5.93 -10.78 30.14
CA LEU A 169 6.91 -9.95 29.44
C LEU A 169 6.71 -8.44 29.75
N PHE A 170 7.69 -7.62 29.40
CA PHE A 170 7.69 -6.19 29.72
C PHE A 170 6.59 -5.39 29.01
N ASP A 171 6.13 -5.86 27.85
CA ASP A 171 5.03 -5.29 27.06
C ASP A 171 3.63 -5.70 27.55
N LYS A 172 3.55 -6.38 28.72
CA LYS A 172 2.35 -6.99 29.32
C LYS A 172 1.85 -8.24 28.59
N SER A 173 2.49 -8.69 27.53
CA SER A 173 2.21 -9.98 26.91
C SER A 173 2.69 -11.14 27.79
N GLU A 174 2.22 -12.35 27.50
CA GLU A 174 2.59 -13.55 28.22
C GLU A 174 3.20 -14.59 27.29
N LEU A 175 4.34 -15.14 27.70
CA LEU A 175 4.89 -16.36 27.13
C LEU A 175 4.33 -17.53 27.93
N GLN A 176 3.56 -18.40 27.28
CA GLN A 176 2.83 -19.49 27.96
C GLN A 176 3.38 -20.86 27.59
N ASN A 177 3.17 -21.83 28.49
CA ASN A 177 3.54 -23.23 28.29
C ASN A 177 5.01 -23.44 27.91
N LEU A 178 5.91 -22.56 28.35
CA LEU A 178 7.34 -22.68 28.06
C LEU A 178 7.89 -23.92 28.75
N SER A 179 8.42 -24.84 27.98
CA SER A 179 9.02 -26.09 28.45
C SER A 179 10.37 -26.28 27.78
N PHE A 180 11.39 -26.69 28.52
CA PHE A 180 12.72 -26.94 27.98
C PHE A 180 13.57 -27.76 28.98
N ASP A 181 14.62 -28.39 28.47
CA ASP A 181 15.69 -28.96 29.27
C ASP A 181 16.86 -27.97 29.37
N LEU A 182 17.30 -27.73 30.58
CA LEU A 182 18.43 -26.86 30.88
C LEU A 182 19.60 -27.70 31.29
N VAL A 183 20.76 -27.52 30.63
CA VAL A 183 22.01 -28.18 30.98
C VAL A 183 23.06 -27.11 31.21
N TYR A 184 23.54 -27.01 32.46
CA TYR A 184 24.65 -26.16 32.83
C TYR A 184 25.92 -27.01 33.04
N THR A 185 26.97 -26.65 32.33
CA THR A 185 28.33 -27.22 32.49
C THR A 185 29.34 -26.12 32.22
N HIS A 186 30.35 -25.98 33.02
CA HIS A 186 31.51 -25.09 32.86
C HIS A 186 31.24 -23.83 32.00
N ASN A 187 30.69 -22.81 32.61
CA ASN A 187 30.37 -21.52 31.95
C ASN A 187 29.41 -21.58 30.73
N ASN A 188 28.86 -22.76 30.41
CA ASN A 188 27.90 -22.95 29.36
C ASN A 188 26.53 -23.31 29.94
N LEU A 189 25.52 -22.58 29.54
CA LEU A 189 24.12 -22.88 29.82
C LEU A 189 23.44 -23.21 28.50
N ASN A 190 22.89 -24.39 28.38
CA ASN A 190 22.28 -24.90 27.17
C ASN A 190 20.80 -25.19 27.41
N LEU A 191 19.92 -24.52 26.69
CA LEU A 191 18.47 -24.77 26.66
C LEU A 191 18.17 -25.63 25.46
N ARG A 192 17.61 -26.82 25.65
CA ARG A 192 17.32 -27.81 24.62
C ARG A 192 15.84 -28.12 24.54
N ARG A 193 15.36 -28.45 23.35
CA ARG A 193 13.97 -28.90 23.13
C ARG A 193 12.94 -27.93 23.70
N LEU A 194 13.19 -26.63 23.47
CA LEU A 194 12.30 -25.58 23.92
C LEU A 194 11.00 -25.60 23.13
N SER A 195 9.89 -25.50 23.81
CA SER A 195 8.56 -25.29 23.24
C SER A 195 7.78 -24.26 24.06
N SER A 196 7.04 -23.37 23.41
CA SER A 196 6.26 -22.32 24.04
C SER A 196 5.15 -21.82 23.12
N ASN A 197 4.23 -21.02 23.66
CA ASN A 197 3.25 -20.26 22.89
C ASN A 197 3.37 -18.77 23.22
N TYR A 198 3.48 -17.96 22.17
CA TYR A 198 3.45 -16.51 22.26
C TYR A 198 2.33 -15.96 21.39
N LEU A 199 1.33 -15.30 21.99
CA LEU A 199 0.14 -14.82 21.28
C LEU A 199 -0.50 -15.93 20.39
N ASP A 200 -0.67 -17.12 20.94
CA ASP A 200 -1.17 -18.32 20.26
C ASP A 200 -0.30 -18.86 19.10
N VAL A 201 0.88 -18.26 18.86
CA VAL A 201 1.87 -18.77 17.91
C VAL A 201 2.76 -19.78 18.60
N PRO A 202 2.81 -21.05 18.18
CA PRO A 202 3.72 -22.03 18.71
C PRO A 202 5.16 -21.72 18.32
N ILE A 203 6.03 -21.66 19.30
CA ILE A 203 7.46 -21.41 19.14
C ILE A 203 8.23 -22.61 19.63
N THR A 204 9.21 -23.05 18.86
CA THR A 204 10.12 -24.14 19.22
C THR A 204 11.57 -23.72 19.06
N SER A 205 12.47 -24.39 19.79
CA SER A 205 13.91 -24.26 19.60
C SER A 205 14.58 -25.58 19.91
N ASP A 206 15.51 -25.99 19.05
CA ASP A 206 16.31 -27.18 19.30
C ASP A 206 17.36 -26.92 20.35
N ASN A 207 17.98 -25.74 20.27
CA ASN A 207 19.09 -25.40 21.15
C ASN A 207 19.31 -23.89 21.26
N ILE A 208 19.42 -23.38 22.49
CA ILE A 208 19.91 -22.02 22.80
C ILE A 208 21.12 -22.18 23.74
N LEU A 209 22.28 -21.75 23.28
CA LEU A 209 23.53 -21.79 24.02
C LEU A 209 23.84 -20.39 24.57
N ILE A 210 24.05 -20.32 25.88
CA ILE A 210 24.53 -19.15 26.59
C ILE A 210 25.93 -19.47 27.13
N LYS A 211 26.93 -18.78 26.62
CA LYS A 211 28.35 -18.98 27.03
C LYS A 211 28.88 -17.74 27.73
N LYS A 212 29.38 -17.91 28.92
CA LYS A 212 30.05 -16.84 29.65
C LYS A 212 31.42 -16.57 29.02
N GLN A 213 31.71 -15.33 28.67
CA GLN A 213 33.00 -14.85 28.15
C GLN A 213 33.40 -13.59 28.93
N ASN A 214 34.30 -13.75 29.89
CA ASN A 214 34.70 -12.71 30.85
C ASN A 214 33.47 -12.13 31.56
N GLU A 215 33.17 -10.82 31.36
CA GLU A 215 32.05 -10.14 31.98
C GLU A 215 30.76 -10.19 31.14
N ASN A 216 30.81 -10.75 29.92
CA ASN A 216 29.71 -10.83 29.00
C ASN A 216 29.22 -12.27 28.80
N PHE A 217 28.01 -12.39 28.28
CA PHE A 217 27.42 -13.66 27.87
C PHE A 217 27.20 -13.62 26.35
N LEU A 218 27.72 -14.59 25.63
CA LEU A 218 27.42 -14.83 24.25
C LEU A 218 26.23 -15.77 24.18
N ILE A 219 25.17 -15.34 23.51
CA ILE A 219 23.94 -16.10 23.33
C ILE A 219 23.74 -16.37 21.84
N ASN A 220 23.55 -17.62 21.48
CA ASN A 220 23.22 -18.03 20.12
C ASN A 220 22.19 -19.17 20.14
N GLY A 221 21.33 -19.22 19.17
CA GLY A 221 20.29 -20.24 19.09
C GLY A 221 19.36 -20.04 17.91
N ASN A 222 18.34 -20.87 17.88
CA ASN A 222 17.24 -20.74 16.94
C ASN A 222 15.90 -20.60 17.66
N LEU A 223 14.93 -20.00 16.98
CA LEU A 223 13.52 -19.96 17.38
C LEU A 223 12.68 -20.16 16.13
N ASN A 224 11.91 -21.23 16.08
CA ASN A 224 11.12 -21.59 14.91
C ASN A 224 9.64 -21.51 15.24
N SER A 225 8.83 -21.10 14.28
CA SER A 225 7.38 -21.23 14.37
C SER A 225 6.86 -22.22 13.31
N LEU A 226 5.98 -23.10 13.72
CA LEU A 226 5.25 -23.96 12.80
C LEU A 226 4.19 -23.16 12.04
N GLU A 227 3.72 -23.70 10.92
CA GLU A 227 2.67 -23.07 10.13
C GLU A 227 1.43 -22.78 10.99
N LYS A 228 1.05 -21.52 11.06
CA LYS A 228 -0.07 -21.04 11.85
C LYS A 228 -0.77 -19.87 11.18
N THR A 229 -2.10 -19.88 11.29
CA THR A 229 -2.94 -18.72 10.94
C THR A 229 -2.97 -17.75 12.11
N ILE A 230 -2.60 -16.51 11.86
CA ILE A 230 -2.65 -15.41 12.82
C ILE A 230 -3.93 -14.62 12.60
N PRO A 231 -4.82 -14.57 13.58
CA PRO A 231 -6.08 -13.85 13.46
C PRO A 231 -5.87 -12.32 13.50
N LYS A 232 -6.79 -11.58 12.89
CA LYS A 232 -6.77 -10.10 12.77
C LYS A 232 -6.46 -9.39 14.10
N LYS A 233 -7.04 -9.85 15.21
CA LYS A 233 -6.84 -9.27 16.54
C LYS A 233 -5.36 -9.27 16.94
N ILE A 234 -4.63 -10.32 16.62
CA ILE A 234 -3.19 -10.43 16.93
C ILE A 234 -2.38 -9.62 15.92
N LEU A 235 -2.74 -9.66 14.63
CA LEU A 235 -2.10 -8.86 13.59
C LEU A 235 -2.15 -7.35 13.88
N SER A 236 -3.26 -6.85 14.40
CA SER A 236 -3.40 -5.44 14.79
C SER A 236 -2.48 -5.02 15.96
N ILE A 237 -2.02 -5.96 16.76
CA ILE A 237 -1.03 -5.74 17.83
C ILE A 237 0.39 -5.75 17.26
N LEU A 238 0.69 -6.72 16.38
CA LEU A 238 2.03 -6.96 15.85
C LEU A 238 2.39 -6.00 14.71
N ILE A 239 1.41 -5.65 13.85
CA ILE A 239 1.61 -4.87 12.61
C ILE A 239 0.57 -3.73 12.55
N LYS A 240 0.72 -2.75 13.44
CA LYS A 240 -0.29 -1.68 13.67
C LYS A 240 -0.60 -0.81 12.44
N ASP A 241 0.38 -0.61 11.57
CA ASP A 241 0.28 0.33 10.44
C ASP A 241 -0.41 -0.25 9.19
N TYR A 242 -0.74 -1.54 9.22
CA TYR A 242 -1.31 -2.24 8.07
C TYR A 242 -2.55 -3.05 8.46
N ASN A 243 -3.58 -2.98 7.63
CA ASN A 243 -4.85 -3.67 7.86
C ASN A 243 -4.84 -5.07 7.24
N PHE A 244 -4.11 -6.00 7.86
CA PHE A 244 -4.16 -7.41 7.50
C PHE A 244 -5.38 -8.09 8.12
N GLU A 245 -6.12 -8.85 7.32
CA GLU A 245 -7.24 -9.69 7.77
C GLU A 245 -6.78 -11.08 8.22
N LYS A 246 -5.82 -11.64 7.51
CA LYS A 246 -5.31 -12.99 7.72
C LYS A 246 -3.85 -13.07 7.32
N VAL A 247 -3.05 -13.78 8.08
CA VAL A 247 -1.67 -14.15 7.72
C VAL A 247 -1.43 -15.58 8.14
N VAL A 248 -0.95 -16.41 7.22
CA VAL A 248 -0.56 -17.81 7.45
C VAL A 248 0.92 -17.95 7.13
N PHE A 249 1.72 -18.29 8.13
CA PHE A 249 3.16 -18.41 7.94
C PHE A 249 3.80 -19.44 8.85
N SER A 250 5.00 -19.86 8.50
CA SER A 250 5.99 -20.50 9.37
C SER A 250 7.30 -19.74 9.30
N SER A 251 8.17 -19.88 10.32
CA SER A 251 9.46 -19.20 10.31
C SER A 251 10.57 -20.01 10.96
N GLU A 252 11.78 -19.83 10.44
CA GLU A 252 13.05 -20.30 11.01
C GLU A 252 13.90 -19.08 11.31
N ASN A 253 14.25 -18.90 12.60
CA ASN A 253 14.96 -17.71 13.04
C ASN A 253 16.24 -18.15 13.77
N ASN A 254 17.39 -17.73 13.29
CA ASN A 254 18.66 -17.89 13.96
C ASN A 254 19.10 -16.54 14.53
N PHE A 255 19.60 -16.55 15.75
CA PHE A 255 20.07 -15.33 16.38
C PHE A 255 21.39 -15.54 17.12
N LYS A 256 22.17 -14.48 17.19
CA LYS A 256 23.40 -14.40 17.95
C LYS A 256 23.58 -12.99 18.49
N PHE A 257 23.88 -12.87 19.79
CA PHE A 257 24.17 -11.58 20.40
C PHE A 257 25.01 -11.75 21.67
N SER A 258 25.62 -10.65 22.10
CA SER A 258 26.28 -10.58 23.39
C SER A 258 25.45 -9.75 24.37
N THR A 259 25.44 -10.11 25.65
CA THR A 259 24.80 -9.33 26.69
C THR A 259 25.69 -9.21 27.95
N THR A 260 25.58 -8.08 28.66
CA THR A 260 26.23 -7.87 29.94
C THR A 260 25.39 -8.44 31.09
N LYS A 261 25.93 -8.49 32.31
CA LYS A 261 25.16 -8.82 33.53
C LYS A 261 23.95 -7.89 33.76
N LYS A 262 23.92 -6.69 33.17
CA LYS A 262 22.82 -5.73 33.21
C LYS A 262 21.85 -5.87 32.03
N PHE A 263 21.91 -6.96 31.26
CA PHE A 263 21.09 -7.25 30.07
C PHE A 263 21.21 -6.23 28.92
N LYS A 264 22.32 -5.49 28.85
CA LYS A 264 22.59 -4.62 27.71
C LYS A 264 23.04 -5.46 26.51
N ILE A 265 22.22 -5.52 25.47
CA ILE A 265 22.49 -6.29 24.25
C ILE A 265 23.46 -5.52 23.34
N SER A 266 24.39 -6.27 22.73
CA SER A 266 25.34 -5.81 21.73
C SER A 266 25.58 -6.89 20.68
N ASN A 267 26.06 -6.50 19.49
CA ASN A 267 26.40 -7.39 18.38
C ASN A 267 25.24 -8.34 17.99
N LEU A 268 24.02 -7.79 17.94
CA LEU A 268 22.84 -8.56 17.58
C LEU A 268 22.84 -8.88 16.08
N ILE A 269 22.81 -10.17 15.77
CA ILE A 269 22.64 -10.74 14.44
C ILE A 269 21.38 -11.60 14.47
N ILE A 270 20.49 -11.39 13.50
CA ILE A 270 19.29 -12.21 13.31
C ILE A 270 19.20 -12.57 11.83
N ASP A 271 19.07 -13.86 11.56
CA ASP A 271 18.76 -14.40 10.24
C ASP A 271 17.42 -15.15 10.32
N THR A 272 16.42 -14.67 9.60
CA THR A 272 15.07 -15.24 9.60
C THR A 272 14.66 -15.66 8.20
N LYS A 273 14.12 -16.87 8.06
CA LYS A 273 13.42 -17.34 6.89
C LYS A 273 11.94 -17.47 7.20
N ILE A 274 11.09 -16.79 6.45
CA ILE A 274 9.63 -16.88 6.59
C ILE A 274 9.08 -17.55 5.33
N ASN A 275 8.29 -18.59 5.53
CA ASN A 275 7.45 -19.15 4.50
C ASN A 275 6.03 -18.62 4.74
N LEU A 276 5.65 -17.59 3.99
CA LEU A 276 4.34 -16.97 4.02
C LEU A 276 3.43 -17.67 3.02
N LYS A 277 2.56 -18.52 3.50
CA LYS A 277 1.63 -19.28 2.67
C LYS A 277 0.51 -18.40 2.11
N GLU A 278 -0.04 -17.52 2.95
CA GLU A 278 -1.12 -16.62 2.57
C GLU A 278 -1.11 -15.37 3.46
N ALA A 279 -1.37 -14.20 2.86
CA ALA A 279 -1.69 -12.99 3.59
C ALA A 279 -2.74 -12.17 2.82
N GLU A 280 -3.68 -11.55 3.53
CA GLU A 280 -4.73 -10.70 2.99
C GLU A 280 -4.60 -9.29 3.57
N LEU A 281 -4.34 -8.31 2.71
CA LEU A 281 -4.17 -6.89 3.05
C LEU A 281 -5.30 -6.05 2.47
N ASN A 282 -6.04 -5.36 3.32
CA ASN A 282 -7.05 -4.40 2.89
C ASN A 282 -6.43 -3.01 2.70
N LEU A 283 -6.66 -2.43 1.53
CA LEU A 283 -6.21 -1.11 1.14
C LEU A 283 -7.42 -0.21 0.86
N ASN A 284 -7.80 0.63 1.82
CA ASN A 284 -8.91 1.59 1.68
C ASN A 284 -8.54 2.77 0.77
N ASN A 285 -8.11 2.49 -0.46
CA ASN A 285 -7.72 3.53 -1.41
C ASN A 285 -8.49 3.39 -2.74
N LYS A 286 -9.62 4.07 -2.83
CA LYS A 286 -10.48 4.10 -4.03
C LYS A 286 -9.77 4.63 -5.29
N ASN A 287 -8.68 5.39 -5.13
CA ASN A 287 -7.94 5.93 -6.27
C ASN A 287 -7.17 4.85 -7.05
N ILE A 288 -6.80 3.75 -6.40
CA ILE A 288 -6.10 2.63 -7.06
C ILE A 288 -6.97 2.02 -8.16
N LYS A 289 -8.28 1.93 -7.95
CA LYS A 289 -9.23 1.37 -8.94
C LYS A 289 -9.26 2.16 -10.25
N LYS A 290 -8.91 3.46 -10.22
CA LYS A 290 -8.78 4.29 -11.44
C LYS A 290 -7.66 3.79 -12.35
N TYR A 291 -6.60 3.22 -11.79
CA TYR A 291 -5.42 2.72 -12.50
C TYR A 291 -5.43 1.20 -12.69
N LEU A 292 -6.00 0.46 -11.74
CA LEU A 292 -6.16 -0.99 -11.75
C LEU A 292 -7.64 -1.35 -11.70
N PRO A 293 -8.33 -1.49 -12.85
CA PRO A 293 -9.79 -1.72 -12.89
C PRO A 293 -10.26 -2.97 -12.15
N SER A 294 -9.45 -4.02 -12.10
CA SER A 294 -9.72 -5.27 -11.36
C SER A 294 -9.50 -5.18 -9.86
N PHE A 295 -9.01 -4.06 -9.31
CA PHE A 295 -8.76 -3.88 -7.90
C PHE A 295 -10.06 -3.79 -7.09
N ASN A 296 -10.20 -4.64 -6.06
CA ASN A 296 -11.37 -4.77 -5.18
C ASN A 296 -11.06 -4.38 -3.72
N GLU A 297 -10.19 -3.39 -3.50
CA GLU A 297 -9.76 -2.90 -2.17
C GLU A 297 -8.94 -3.92 -1.35
N GLN A 298 -8.64 -5.08 -1.91
CA GLN A 298 -7.84 -6.13 -1.26
C GLN A 298 -6.70 -6.58 -2.17
N ILE A 299 -5.53 -6.82 -1.56
CA ILE A 299 -4.41 -7.53 -2.19
C ILE A 299 -4.14 -8.79 -1.36
N LYS A 300 -4.02 -9.93 -2.03
CA LYS A 300 -3.62 -11.18 -1.41
C LYS A 300 -2.20 -11.56 -1.83
N PHE A 301 -1.47 -12.17 -0.92
CA PHE A 301 -0.11 -12.66 -1.13
C PHE A 301 -0.08 -14.16 -0.89
N PHE A 302 0.65 -14.90 -1.74
CA PHE A 302 0.72 -16.36 -1.66
C PHE A 302 2.14 -16.85 -1.89
N ASP A 303 2.52 -17.90 -1.17
CA ASP A 303 3.74 -18.65 -1.36
C ASP A 303 5.01 -17.78 -1.38
N HIS A 304 5.11 -16.80 -0.45
CA HIS A 304 6.30 -15.98 -0.34
C HIS A 304 7.37 -16.65 0.50
N LEU A 305 8.55 -16.73 -0.07
CA LEU A 305 9.78 -17.00 0.66
C LEU A 305 10.43 -15.66 0.98
N ILE A 306 10.54 -15.34 2.27
CA ILE A 306 11.06 -14.07 2.75
C ILE A 306 12.29 -14.34 3.62
N ASN A 307 13.42 -13.75 3.29
CA ASN A 307 14.63 -13.74 4.09
C ASN A 307 14.79 -12.38 4.77
N ILE A 308 15.02 -12.38 6.06
CA ILE A 308 15.27 -11.18 6.85
C ILE A 308 16.62 -11.35 7.54
N ARG A 309 17.50 -10.37 7.35
CA ARG A 309 18.78 -10.30 8.02
C ARG A 309 18.93 -8.98 8.77
N TYR A 310 19.26 -9.07 10.03
CA TYR A 310 19.58 -7.93 10.86
C TYR A 310 21.02 -8.04 11.39
N GLU A 311 21.85 -7.05 11.01
CA GLU A 311 23.19 -6.86 11.53
C GLU A 311 23.48 -5.35 11.45
N ASN A 312 23.19 -4.59 12.51
CA ASN A 312 23.19 -3.11 12.51
C ASN A 312 22.22 -2.45 11.51
N LYS A 313 21.75 -3.17 10.51
CA LYS A 313 20.76 -2.78 9.51
C LYS A 313 19.82 -3.95 9.27
N LEU A 314 18.61 -3.64 8.92
CA LEU A 314 17.61 -4.64 8.54
C LEU A 314 17.55 -4.74 7.01
N PHE A 315 17.81 -5.93 6.49
CA PHE A 315 17.59 -6.30 5.10
C PHE A 315 16.45 -7.30 5.03
N LEU A 316 15.64 -7.15 4.01
CA LEU A 316 14.58 -8.08 3.70
C LEU A 316 14.57 -8.31 2.20
N ASP A 317 14.59 -9.55 1.76
CA ASP A 317 14.34 -9.95 0.39
C ASP A 317 13.26 -11.03 0.34
N GLY A 318 12.51 -11.03 -0.73
CA GLY A 318 11.47 -12.03 -0.87
C GLY A 318 10.95 -12.16 -2.30
N SER A 319 10.30 -13.28 -2.54
CA SER A 319 9.60 -13.56 -3.79
C SER A 319 8.39 -14.45 -3.53
N GLY A 320 7.36 -14.29 -4.33
CA GLY A 320 6.12 -15.03 -4.22
C GLY A 320 5.11 -14.55 -5.24
N LYS A 321 3.82 -14.75 -4.95
CA LYS A 321 2.71 -14.34 -5.81
C LYS A 321 1.83 -13.33 -5.11
N PHE A 322 1.35 -12.35 -5.85
CA PHE A 322 0.32 -11.42 -5.39
C PHE A 322 -0.92 -11.53 -6.28
N GLN A 323 -2.07 -11.18 -5.73
CA GLN A 323 -3.35 -11.22 -6.42
C GLN A 323 -4.07 -9.88 -6.29
N VAL A 324 -4.57 -9.37 -7.42
CA VAL A 324 -5.42 -8.18 -7.52
C VAL A 324 -6.71 -8.58 -8.23
N GLY A 325 -7.85 -8.44 -7.57
CA GLY A 325 -9.09 -9.07 -8.04
C GLY A 325 -8.92 -10.58 -8.15
N ASP A 326 -9.19 -11.16 -9.32
CA ASP A 326 -9.02 -12.59 -9.59
C ASP A 326 -7.67 -12.94 -10.25
N GLN A 327 -6.83 -11.95 -10.51
CA GLN A 327 -5.57 -12.10 -11.25
C GLN A 327 -4.38 -12.29 -10.32
N LYS A 328 -3.69 -13.43 -10.48
CA LYS A 328 -2.51 -13.83 -9.69
C LYS A 328 -1.24 -13.73 -10.53
N GLU A 329 -0.22 -13.02 -10.01
CA GLU A 329 1.04 -12.70 -10.68
C GLU A 329 2.25 -12.81 -9.75
N ASP A 330 3.45 -12.87 -10.31
CA ASP A 330 4.68 -12.99 -9.53
C ASP A 330 5.24 -11.63 -9.10
N ILE A 331 5.84 -11.62 -7.91
CA ILE A 331 6.55 -10.46 -7.36
C ILE A 331 7.88 -10.88 -6.75
N LYS A 332 8.91 -10.04 -6.93
CA LYS A 332 10.19 -10.09 -6.21
C LYS A 332 10.46 -8.73 -5.61
N TYR A 333 10.99 -8.72 -4.40
CA TYR A 333 11.27 -7.47 -3.69
C TYR A 333 12.48 -7.58 -2.79
N ASN A 334 13.12 -6.42 -2.60
CA ASN A 334 14.25 -6.23 -1.72
C ASN A 334 14.07 -4.92 -0.97
N LEU A 335 14.21 -4.94 0.35
CA LEU A 335 14.05 -3.79 1.23
C LEU A 335 15.29 -3.64 2.12
N ASP A 336 15.83 -2.44 2.22
CA ASP A 336 16.93 -2.07 3.10
C ASP A 336 16.49 -0.93 4.02
N PHE A 337 16.48 -1.19 5.32
CA PHE A 337 16.03 -0.26 6.34
C PHE A 337 17.23 0.34 7.07
N LYS A 338 17.41 1.66 6.95
CA LYS A 338 18.49 2.38 7.61
C LYS A 338 18.02 3.77 8.08
N ASN A 339 18.17 4.08 9.36
CA ASN A 339 17.93 5.43 9.92
C ASN A 339 16.58 6.03 9.47
N ASN A 340 15.46 5.35 9.70
CA ASN A 340 14.11 5.75 9.29
C ASN A 340 13.91 5.91 7.77
N LYS A 341 14.82 5.35 6.97
CA LYS A 341 14.71 5.31 5.51
C LYS A 341 14.56 3.87 5.05
N ILE A 342 13.68 3.64 4.09
CA ILE A 342 13.49 2.34 3.45
C ILE A 342 13.89 2.49 1.99
N ASN A 343 14.97 1.83 1.58
CA ASN A 343 15.27 1.65 0.16
C ASN A 343 14.56 0.39 -0.31
N TYR A 344 13.95 0.45 -1.48
CA TYR A 344 13.22 -0.68 -2.02
C TYR A 344 13.49 -0.90 -3.50
N ASN A 345 13.51 -2.17 -3.88
CA ASN A 345 13.50 -2.64 -5.26
C ASN A 345 12.36 -3.63 -5.41
N LEU A 346 11.48 -3.41 -6.36
CA LEU A 346 10.34 -4.26 -6.65
C LEU A 346 10.38 -4.66 -8.12
N SER A 347 10.09 -5.92 -8.40
CA SER A 347 9.89 -6.43 -9.76
C SER A 347 8.59 -7.24 -9.76
N LEU A 348 7.62 -6.78 -10.56
CA LEU A 348 6.30 -7.38 -10.65
C LEU A 348 6.03 -7.81 -12.09
N ASN A 349 5.49 -9.00 -12.26
CA ASN A 349 4.81 -9.35 -13.50
C ASN A 349 3.38 -8.80 -13.44
N LEU A 350 2.90 -8.22 -14.54
CA LEU A 350 1.56 -7.65 -14.65
C LEU A 350 0.83 -8.17 -15.90
N ASN A 351 1.12 -9.42 -16.30
CA ASN A 351 0.62 -9.97 -17.57
C ASN A 351 -0.90 -9.99 -17.62
N LYS A 352 -1.53 -10.49 -16.55
CA LYS A 352 -2.98 -10.66 -16.45
C LYS A 352 -3.71 -9.43 -15.87
N ILE A 353 -2.99 -8.50 -15.24
CA ILE A 353 -3.59 -7.34 -14.57
C ILE A 353 -3.78 -6.22 -15.59
N PRO A 354 -5.02 -5.78 -15.89
CA PRO A 354 -5.27 -4.63 -16.75
C PRO A 354 -4.84 -3.33 -16.06
N ILE A 355 -4.26 -2.41 -16.85
CA ILE A 355 -3.82 -1.09 -16.38
C ILE A 355 -4.48 -0.02 -17.23
N LYS A 356 -4.97 1.06 -16.60
CA LYS A 356 -5.63 2.17 -17.22
C LYS A 356 -5.07 3.50 -16.70
N ILE A 357 -4.65 4.39 -17.61
CA ILE A 357 -4.24 5.76 -17.27
C ILE A 357 -4.97 6.71 -18.21
N ASP A 358 -6.14 7.18 -17.80
CA ASP A 358 -7.05 7.96 -18.65
C ASP A 358 -6.46 9.26 -19.14
N LEU A 359 -5.63 9.94 -18.33
CA LEU A 359 -4.98 11.20 -18.70
C LEU A 359 -4.21 11.12 -20.02
N ILE A 360 -3.54 10.01 -20.26
CA ILE A 360 -2.74 9.77 -21.47
C ILE A 360 -3.37 8.74 -22.40
N ASN A 361 -4.63 8.37 -22.16
CA ASN A 361 -5.37 7.37 -22.95
C ASN A 361 -4.66 5.99 -23.04
N PHE A 362 -3.83 5.67 -22.02
CA PHE A 362 -3.11 4.40 -21.96
C PHE A 362 -3.98 3.30 -21.37
N HIS A 363 -4.11 2.20 -22.12
CA HIS A 363 -4.83 1.01 -21.68
C HIS A 363 -3.99 -0.24 -22.02
N LYS A 364 -3.58 -0.97 -21.00
CA LYS A 364 -3.00 -2.30 -21.13
C LYS A 364 -4.08 -3.32 -20.81
N ASN A 365 -4.44 -4.16 -21.75
CA ASN A 365 -5.40 -5.24 -21.56
C ASN A 365 -4.77 -6.44 -20.83
N GLU A 366 -5.59 -7.39 -20.43
CA GLU A 366 -5.14 -8.68 -19.91
C GLU A 366 -4.34 -9.46 -20.96
N ASN A 367 -3.50 -10.41 -20.48
CA ASN A 367 -2.69 -11.32 -21.27
C ASN A 367 -1.66 -10.65 -22.20
N ILE A 368 -1.16 -9.50 -21.79
CA ILE A 368 -0.01 -8.83 -22.41
C ILE A 368 1.18 -8.96 -21.47
N GLU A 369 2.24 -9.66 -21.90
CA GLU A 369 3.47 -9.79 -21.13
C GLU A 369 3.98 -8.39 -20.75
N THR A 370 4.03 -8.13 -19.45
CA THR A 370 4.35 -6.80 -18.90
C THR A 370 5.13 -6.96 -17.62
N LYS A 371 6.26 -6.26 -17.52
CA LYS A 371 7.09 -6.19 -16.33
C LYS A 371 7.07 -4.77 -15.77
N LEU A 372 6.89 -4.65 -14.48
CA LEU A 372 7.00 -3.39 -13.76
C LEU A 372 8.19 -3.48 -12.79
N PHE A 373 9.18 -2.63 -13.01
CA PHE A 373 10.30 -2.47 -12.12
C PHE A 373 10.21 -1.14 -11.38
N ILE A 374 10.36 -1.17 -10.07
CA ILE A 374 10.31 0.00 -9.20
C ILE A 374 11.52 -0.01 -8.29
N ASN A 375 12.33 1.06 -8.34
CA ASN A 375 13.43 1.29 -7.41
C ASN A 375 13.24 2.65 -6.75
N GLY A 376 13.41 2.72 -5.43
CA GLY A 376 13.20 3.98 -4.75
C GLY A 376 13.56 3.99 -3.27
N GLN A 377 13.11 5.03 -2.61
CA GLN A 377 13.33 5.29 -1.20
C GLN A 377 12.08 5.92 -0.57
N LYS A 378 11.68 5.42 0.59
CA LYS A 378 10.66 6.04 1.44
C LYS A 378 11.33 6.67 2.66
N ASN A 379 11.04 7.93 2.92
CA ASN A 379 11.33 8.64 4.17
C ASN A 379 10.01 8.94 4.87
N ASN A 380 10.04 9.45 6.10
CA ASN A 380 8.84 9.68 6.92
C ASN A 380 7.66 10.33 6.18
N ASN A 381 7.89 11.32 5.30
CA ASN A 381 6.82 12.10 4.67
C ASN A 381 6.87 12.10 3.13
N LYS A 382 7.79 11.35 2.51
CA LYS A 382 7.98 11.35 1.05
C LYS A 382 8.32 9.98 0.52
N ILE A 383 7.74 9.66 -0.63
CA ILE A 383 8.08 8.48 -1.40
C ILE A 383 8.83 8.96 -2.65
N ARG A 384 10.08 8.58 -2.80
CA ARG A 384 10.91 8.88 -3.97
C ARG A 384 11.16 7.61 -4.76
N PHE A 385 10.73 7.61 -5.99
CA PHE A 385 11.04 6.57 -6.97
C PHE A 385 12.23 7.04 -7.78
N LYS A 386 13.38 6.40 -7.61
CA LYS A 386 14.56 6.66 -8.46
C LYS A 386 14.28 6.26 -9.89
N LYS A 387 13.58 5.13 -10.04
CA LYS A 387 13.15 4.61 -11.33
C LYS A 387 11.84 3.84 -11.20
N ILE A 388 10.89 4.11 -12.09
CA ILE A 388 9.74 3.27 -12.39
C ILE A 388 9.82 2.94 -13.87
N LEU A 389 9.87 1.65 -14.20
CA LEU A 389 9.91 1.18 -15.57
C LEU A 389 8.80 0.15 -15.77
N LEU A 390 7.82 0.48 -16.60
CA LEU A 390 6.85 -0.46 -17.11
C LEU A 390 7.21 -0.78 -18.55
N ASP A 391 7.47 -2.04 -18.81
CA ASP A 391 7.95 -2.51 -20.09
C ASP A 391 7.10 -3.67 -20.62
N ASN A 392 6.63 -3.53 -21.84
CA ASN A 392 5.98 -4.59 -22.60
C ASN A 392 6.29 -4.42 -24.11
N LYS A 393 5.87 -5.39 -24.94
CA LYS A 393 6.13 -5.38 -26.40
C LYS A 393 5.74 -4.07 -27.12
N ASN A 394 4.71 -3.37 -26.62
CA ASN A 394 4.12 -2.19 -27.29
C ASN A 394 4.30 -0.90 -26.50
N SER A 395 4.89 -0.97 -25.29
CA SER A 395 4.94 0.19 -24.40
C SER A 395 6.18 0.14 -23.51
N ASN A 396 6.88 1.26 -23.43
CA ASN A 396 7.96 1.51 -22.50
C ASN A 396 7.67 2.82 -21.77
N ILE A 397 7.35 2.75 -20.48
CA ILE A 397 7.05 3.90 -19.63
C ILE A 397 8.15 3.97 -18.58
N ASN A 398 8.95 5.04 -18.60
CA ASN A 398 10.07 5.24 -17.72
C ASN A 398 9.96 6.57 -16.97
N LEU A 399 9.94 6.52 -15.63
CA LEU A 399 9.94 7.68 -14.76
C LEU A 399 11.23 7.67 -13.94
N GLU A 400 11.93 8.81 -13.92
CA GLU A 400 13.18 9.00 -13.17
C GLU A 400 13.01 10.07 -12.09
N ASP A 401 13.53 9.78 -10.89
CA ASP A 401 13.49 10.66 -9.71
C ASP A 401 12.10 11.23 -9.43
N PHE A 402 11.10 10.37 -9.42
CA PHE A 402 9.70 10.74 -9.25
C PHE A 402 9.34 10.77 -7.76
N GLU A 403 8.90 11.92 -7.26
CA GLU A 403 8.59 12.13 -5.85
C GLU A 403 7.09 12.31 -5.63
N LEU A 404 6.54 11.56 -4.67
CA LEU A 404 5.17 11.69 -4.21
C LEU A 404 5.11 12.11 -2.73
N SER A 405 4.06 12.87 -2.39
CA SER A 405 3.65 13.09 -1.00
C SER A 405 2.99 11.82 -0.42
N GLU A 406 2.74 11.79 0.88
CA GLU A 406 1.95 10.73 1.54
C GLU A 406 0.55 10.56 0.93
N ASN A 407 -0.05 11.65 0.43
CA ASN A 407 -1.34 11.64 -0.25
C ASN A 407 -1.24 11.34 -1.75
N PHE A 408 -0.12 10.76 -2.21
CA PHE A 408 0.15 10.40 -3.60
C PHE A 408 0.06 11.56 -4.62
N ARG A 409 0.31 12.81 -4.18
CA ARG A 409 0.44 13.94 -5.09
C ARG A 409 1.87 14.07 -5.61
N ILE A 410 2.03 14.39 -6.88
CA ILE A 410 3.33 14.58 -7.51
C ILE A 410 3.98 15.85 -6.95
N LEU A 411 5.09 15.67 -6.24
CA LEU A 411 5.90 16.75 -5.70
C LEU A 411 6.93 17.23 -6.71
N ASN A 412 7.63 16.30 -7.34
CA ASN A 412 8.67 16.57 -8.31
C ASN A 412 9.00 15.33 -9.15
N PHE A 413 9.70 15.51 -10.26
CA PHE A 413 10.32 14.46 -11.06
C PHE A 413 11.47 15.04 -11.91
N LYS A 414 12.42 14.19 -12.29
CA LYS A 414 13.52 14.56 -13.19
C LYS A 414 13.13 14.35 -14.64
N LYS A 415 12.56 13.19 -14.94
CA LYS A 415 12.23 12.79 -16.32
C LYS A 415 11.04 11.85 -16.33
N ILE A 416 10.14 12.04 -17.29
CA ILE A 416 9.09 11.10 -17.65
C ILE A 416 9.23 10.84 -19.15
N GLU A 417 9.29 9.58 -19.54
CA GLU A 417 9.46 9.12 -20.89
C GLU A 417 8.40 8.06 -21.17
N LEU A 418 7.54 8.33 -22.11
CA LEU A 418 6.40 7.49 -22.45
C LEU A 418 6.49 7.16 -23.94
N ASP A 419 6.67 5.88 -24.25
CA ASP A 419 6.53 5.34 -25.60
C ASP A 419 5.51 4.21 -25.54
N TYR A 420 4.31 4.41 -26.08
CA TYR A 420 3.22 3.45 -25.93
C TYR A 420 2.19 3.58 -27.07
N VAL A 421 1.43 2.51 -27.27
CA VAL A 421 0.27 2.49 -28.14
C VAL A 421 -0.98 2.65 -27.28
N ASP A 422 -1.80 3.66 -27.58
CA ASP A 422 -3.04 3.95 -26.86
C ASP A 422 -4.20 3.02 -27.26
N LYS A 423 -5.36 3.18 -26.61
CA LYS A 423 -6.56 2.39 -26.92
C LYS A 423 -7.07 2.56 -28.35
N ASN A 424 -6.73 3.67 -29.02
CA ASN A 424 -7.10 3.97 -30.39
C ASN A 424 -6.06 3.47 -31.40
N LYS A 425 -5.07 2.66 -30.94
CA LYS A 425 -3.94 2.14 -31.72
C LYS A 425 -3.00 3.22 -32.25
N ILE A 426 -2.98 4.40 -31.64
CA ILE A 426 -2.06 5.50 -31.96
C ILE A 426 -0.80 5.33 -31.11
N ARG A 427 0.39 5.31 -31.75
CA ARG A 427 1.66 5.33 -31.03
C ARG A 427 1.92 6.73 -30.49
N ASN A 428 2.22 6.82 -29.20
CA ASN A 428 2.53 8.03 -28.48
C ASN A 428 3.99 8.02 -28.04
N ASP A 429 4.67 9.14 -28.23
CA ASP A 429 6.07 9.36 -27.85
C ASP A 429 6.11 10.72 -27.13
N LEU A 430 6.30 10.68 -25.82
CA LEU A 430 6.27 11.84 -24.94
C LEU A 430 7.48 11.84 -24.01
N LEU A 431 8.21 12.92 -23.99
CA LEU A 431 9.32 13.16 -23.10
C LEU A 431 9.08 14.44 -22.27
N ILE A 432 9.00 14.32 -20.95
CA ILE A 432 8.95 15.46 -20.03
C ILE A 432 10.22 15.50 -19.21
N LYS A 433 10.95 16.63 -19.28
CA LYS A 433 12.17 16.85 -18.52
C LYS A 433 12.00 18.04 -17.57
N ASN A 434 12.42 17.90 -16.34
CA ASN A 434 12.62 19.02 -15.43
C ASN A 434 13.93 19.75 -15.79
N LEU A 435 13.83 21.03 -16.14
CA LEU A 435 14.99 21.84 -16.53
C LEU A 435 15.68 22.46 -15.31
N ARG A 436 14.98 22.85 -14.29
CA ARG A 436 15.31 23.35 -12.93
C ARG A 436 14.18 24.26 -12.42
N ASN A 437 14.07 24.42 -11.12
CA ASN A 437 13.17 25.39 -10.48
C ASN A 437 11.71 25.31 -10.99
N ASP A 438 11.14 24.12 -10.98
CA ASP A 438 9.76 23.87 -11.43
C ASP A 438 9.45 24.30 -12.89
N ASN A 439 10.50 24.36 -13.75
CA ASN A 439 10.36 24.55 -15.18
C ASN A 439 10.52 23.21 -15.92
N PHE A 440 9.57 22.86 -16.72
CA PHE A 440 9.51 21.57 -17.43
C PHE A 440 9.48 21.78 -18.93
N PHE A 441 10.13 20.87 -19.65
CA PHE A 441 10.07 20.79 -21.11
C PHE A 441 9.36 19.52 -21.53
N ILE A 442 8.29 19.66 -22.31
CA ILE A 442 7.50 18.59 -22.88
C ILE A 442 7.81 18.51 -24.37
N SER A 443 8.18 17.36 -24.88
CA SER A 443 8.46 17.14 -26.28
C SER A 443 8.10 15.74 -26.74
N GLY A 444 7.91 15.56 -28.02
CA GLY A 444 7.62 14.27 -28.63
C GLY A 444 7.54 14.33 -30.15
N ASN A 445 7.56 13.15 -30.80
CA ASN A 445 7.37 13.08 -32.26
C ASN A 445 5.89 12.94 -32.60
N ASN A 446 5.14 12.17 -31.80
CA ASN A 446 3.69 12.01 -31.98
C ASN A 446 3.00 11.84 -30.63
N PHE A 447 1.89 12.55 -30.45
CA PHE A 447 1.07 12.41 -29.23
C PHE A 447 -0.41 12.59 -29.54
N ASN A 448 -1.29 11.78 -28.93
CA ASN A 448 -2.73 11.90 -29.07
C ASN A 448 -3.30 12.94 -28.11
N LEU A 449 -3.59 14.13 -28.60
CA LEU A 449 -4.13 15.24 -27.81
C LEU A 449 -5.66 15.18 -27.62
N SER A 450 -6.35 14.25 -28.23
CA SER A 450 -7.84 14.24 -28.28
C SER A 450 -8.46 14.38 -26.88
N LYS A 451 -7.96 13.63 -25.89
CA LYS A 451 -8.45 13.68 -24.49
C LYS A 451 -8.11 15.01 -23.80
N ILE A 452 -6.90 15.52 -24.00
CA ILE A 452 -6.44 16.77 -23.37
C ILE A 452 -7.21 17.97 -23.93
N ILE A 453 -7.47 18.01 -25.23
CA ILE A 453 -8.28 19.05 -25.85
C ILE A 453 -9.71 19.03 -25.28
N ASP A 454 -10.28 17.83 -25.08
CA ASP A 454 -11.59 17.68 -24.47
C ASP A 454 -11.63 18.24 -23.06
N ASP A 455 -10.65 17.86 -22.24
CA ASP A 455 -10.57 18.30 -20.84
C ASP A 455 -10.35 19.82 -20.72
N ILE A 456 -9.60 20.43 -21.65
CA ILE A 456 -9.35 21.88 -21.63
C ILE A 456 -10.52 22.70 -22.12
N LEU A 457 -11.18 22.26 -23.24
CA LEU A 457 -12.21 23.06 -23.90
C LEU A 457 -13.62 22.81 -23.36
N PHE A 458 -13.89 21.59 -22.83
CA PHE A 458 -15.27 21.15 -22.56
C PHE A 458 -15.52 20.60 -21.17
N ASN A 459 -14.49 20.10 -20.43
CA ASN A 459 -14.64 19.49 -19.12
C ASN A 459 -14.06 20.39 -18.01
N ASP A 460 -14.90 21.27 -17.48
CA ASP A 460 -14.51 22.19 -16.41
C ASP A 460 -14.36 21.57 -15.00
N ASN A 461 -14.82 20.34 -14.76
CA ASN A 461 -15.02 19.82 -13.40
C ASN A 461 -14.05 18.75 -12.92
N ASP A 462 -13.28 18.10 -13.79
CA ASP A 462 -12.32 17.07 -13.40
C ASP A 462 -10.94 17.43 -13.94
N SER A 463 -10.28 18.38 -13.27
CA SER A 463 -8.91 18.69 -13.66
C SER A 463 -8.03 17.46 -13.40
N SER A 464 -7.69 16.74 -14.48
CA SER A 464 -6.64 15.72 -14.50
C SER A 464 -5.32 16.21 -13.91
N LEU A 465 -5.22 17.51 -13.64
CA LEU A 465 -4.07 18.18 -13.03
C LEU A 465 -4.09 18.19 -11.48
N LYS A 466 -5.16 17.76 -10.83
CA LYS A 466 -5.21 17.60 -9.33
C LYS A 466 -4.22 16.56 -8.79
N ILE A 467 -3.51 15.88 -9.66
CA ILE A 467 -2.43 14.96 -9.32
C ILE A 467 -1.16 15.65 -8.80
N PHE A 468 -0.99 16.95 -9.08
CA PHE A 468 0.15 17.71 -8.59
C PHE A 468 -0.08 18.29 -7.18
N ASP A 469 1.00 18.67 -6.50
CA ASP A 469 0.94 19.52 -5.31
C ASP A 469 0.58 20.97 -5.71
N ASN A 470 0.33 21.85 -4.75
CA ASN A 470 -0.11 23.23 -5.01
C ASN A 470 1.02 24.17 -5.46
N LYS A 471 2.17 23.66 -5.91
CA LYS A 471 3.26 24.49 -6.41
C LYS A 471 2.98 25.07 -7.81
N ASN A 472 3.53 26.24 -8.06
CA ASN A 472 3.53 26.81 -9.40
C ASN A 472 4.54 26.08 -10.28
N ARG A 473 4.12 25.69 -11.50
CA ARG A 473 4.96 25.00 -12.47
C ARG A 473 4.81 25.61 -13.84
N ASN A 474 5.93 25.78 -14.53
CA ASN A 474 5.97 26.28 -15.89
C ASN A 474 6.33 25.15 -16.86
N PHE A 475 5.62 25.06 -17.95
CA PHE A 475 5.83 24.06 -18.98
C PHE A 475 6.07 24.73 -20.33
N ARG A 476 7.12 24.32 -21.02
CA ARG A 476 7.36 24.60 -22.42
C ARG A 476 7.08 23.34 -23.23
N VAL A 477 6.34 23.50 -24.31
CA VAL A 477 5.85 22.38 -25.16
C VAL A 477 6.43 22.48 -26.55
N LYS A 478 6.84 21.33 -27.13
CA LYS A 478 7.27 21.21 -28.51
C LYS A 478 7.00 19.82 -29.06
N PHE A 479 6.05 19.67 -29.95
CA PHE A 479 5.76 18.41 -30.63
C PHE A 479 5.88 18.56 -32.15
N LYS A 480 6.33 17.50 -32.84
CA LYS A 480 6.38 17.47 -34.28
C LYS A 480 4.98 17.19 -34.90
N LYS A 481 4.27 16.22 -34.36
CA LYS A 481 2.96 15.79 -34.85
C LYS A 481 2.06 15.43 -33.64
N ASN A 482 0.79 15.80 -33.71
CA ASN A 482 -0.20 15.51 -32.70
C ASN A 482 -1.51 15.06 -33.32
N THR A 483 -1.99 13.90 -32.96
CA THR A 483 -3.29 13.40 -33.43
C THR A 483 -4.38 13.99 -32.56
N ILE A 484 -5.50 14.47 -33.20
CA ILE A 484 -6.61 15.12 -32.50
C ILE A 484 -7.93 14.35 -32.57
N ASP A 485 -8.17 13.56 -33.61
CA ASP A 485 -9.43 12.80 -33.75
C ASP A 485 -9.24 11.42 -34.42
N GLY A 486 -8.02 10.92 -34.50
CA GLY A 486 -7.64 9.65 -35.16
C GLY A 486 -7.44 9.76 -36.66
N THR A 487 -7.91 10.84 -37.33
CA THR A 487 -7.78 11.08 -38.78
C THR A 487 -7.01 12.36 -39.08
N HIS A 488 -7.17 13.40 -38.27
CA HIS A 488 -6.49 14.68 -38.41
C HIS A 488 -5.36 14.83 -37.39
N TYR A 489 -4.34 15.56 -37.80
CA TYR A 489 -3.18 15.83 -36.94
C TYR A 489 -2.71 17.27 -37.09
N LEU A 490 -2.19 17.80 -36.00
CA LEU A 490 -1.54 19.10 -35.93
C LEU A 490 -0.01 18.90 -36.04
N LEU A 491 0.65 19.80 -36.74
CA LEU A 491 2.08 19.83 -36.93
C LEU A 491 2.71 20.98 -36.13
N ASN A 492 3.94 20.75 -35.66
CA ASN A 492 4.78 21.75 -35.02
C ASN A 492 4.09 22.49 -33.85
N LEU A 493 3.40 21.73 -32.99
CA LEU A 493 2.80 22.32 -31.79
C LEU A 493 3.89 22.89 -30.90
N ASN A 494 3.85 24.19 -30.67
CA ASN A 494 4.77 24.91 -29.77
C ASN A 494 3.95 25.73 -28.77
N GLY A 495 4.58 26.03 -27.62
CA GLY A 495 4.00 26.96 -26.68
C GLY A 495 4.48 26.79 -25.24
N ASN A 496 3.81 27.51 -24.37
CA ASN A 496 4.09 27.50 -22.94
C ASN A 496 2.78 27.49 -22.15
N PHE A 497 2.79 26.84 -20.98
CA PHE A 497 1.68 26.96 -20.04
C PHE A 497 2.19 26.96 -18.61
N GLN A 498 1.40 27.53 -17.71
CA GLN A 498 1.67 27.57 -16.27
C GLN A 498 0.51 26.94 -15.52
N ILE A 499 0.86 26.07 -14.55
CA ILE A 499 -0.07 25.50 -13.58
C ILE A 499 0.11 26.25 -12.26
N LYS A 500 -1.01 26.75 -11.70
CA LYS A 500 -1.10 27.29 -10.34
C LYS A 500 -2.31 26.67 -9.65
N ASN A 501 -2.15 26.26 -8.39
CA ASN A 501 -3.22 25.66 -7.60
C ASN A 501 -3.93 24.49 -8.29
N ASN A 502 -3.16 23.66 -9.03
CA ASN A 502 -3.66 22.52 -9.82
C ASN A 502 -4.59 22.89 -11.00
N GLU A 503 -4.51 24.13 -11.48
CA GLU A 503 -5.25 24.60 -12.66
C GLU A 503 -4.30 25.24 -13.67
N VAL A 504 -4.64 25.14 -14.95
CA VAL A 504 -3.95 25.91 -15.98
C VAL A 504 -4.27 27.37 -15.74
N TYR A 505 -3.24 28.15 -15.37
CA TYR A 505 -3.35 29.57 -15.07
C TYR A 505 -3.17 30.42 -16.33
N ASP A 506 -2.08 30.21 -17.03
CA ASP A 506 -1.78 30.85 -18.31
C ASP A 506 -1.35 29.81 -19.32
N MET A 507 -1.72 29.97 -20.59
CA MET A 507 -1.33 29.07 -21.69
C MET A 507 -1.32 29.83 -23.00
N ILE A 508 -0.35 29.52 -23.84
CA ILE A 508 -0.32 29.88 -25.25
C ILE A 508 0.25 28.69 -26.02
N LEU A 509 -0.55 28.14 -26.92
CA LEU A 509 -0.16 27.06 -27.80
C LEU A 509 -0.50 27.44 -29.21
N ASP A 510 0.45 27.24 -30.13
CA ASP A 510 0.28 27.43 -31.57
C ASP A 510 0.67 26.16 -32.35
N SER A 511 -0.01 25.92 -33.47
CA SER A 511 0.18 24.77 -34.31
C SER A 511 -0.49 25.01 -35.68
N HIS A 512 -0.26 24.11 -36.62
CA HIS A 512 -0.95 24.17 -37.95
C HIS A 512 -1.29 22.79 -38.47
N PHE A 513 -2.25 22.69 -39.37
CA PHE A 513 -2.53 21.51 -40.19
C PHE A 513 -1.53 21.38 -41.33
N SER A 514 -1.57 20.25 -42.06
CA SER A 514 -0.67 19.98 -43.21
C SER A 514 -0.78 21.00 -44.34
N ASP A 515 -1.90 21.68 -44.47
CA ASP A 515 -2.22 22.74 -45.47
C ASP A 515 -1.94 24.15 -44.90
N ASN A 516 -1.12 24.26 -43.87
CA ASN A 516 -0.74 25.50 -43.16
C ASN A 516 -1.90 26.24 -42.46
N LYS A 517 -3.08 25.63 -42.34
CA LYS A 517 -4.18 26.20 -41.55
C LYS A 517 -3.81 26.24 -40.08
N THR A 518 -3.93 27.41 -39.50
CA THR A 518 -3.46 27.72 -38.14
C THR A 518 -4.41 27.21 -37.06
N VAL A 519 -3.88 26.82 -35.92
CA VAL A 519 -4.61 26.55 -34.70
C VAL A 519 -3.90 27.25 -33.53
N VAL A 520 -4.63 28.02 -32.75
CA VAL A 520 -4.11 28.76 -31.57
C VAL A 520 -5.04 28.56 -30.40
N LEU A 521 -4.48 28.20 -29.25
CA LEU A 521 -5.18 28.11 -27.96
C LEU A 521 -4.50 29.01 -26.95
N THR A 522 -5.27 29.95 -26.35
CA THR A 522 -4.75 30.76 -25.26
C THR A 522 -5.64 30.66 -24.02
N ILE A 523 -5.02 30.68 -22.85
CA ILE A 523 -5.70 30.82 -21.57
C ILE A 523 -4.98 31.93 -20.81
N LYS A 524 -5.74 32.90 -20.26
CA LYS A 524 -5.23 33.94 -19.38
C LYS A 524 -6.10 34.05 -18.14
N SER A 525 -5.48 33.96 -16.97
CA SER A 525 -6.19 34.10 -15.69
C SER A 525 -5.79 35.41 -15.00
N LYS A 526 -6.81 36.22 -14.64
CA LYS A 526 -6.63 37.47 -13.91
C LYS A 526 -7.88 37.72 -13.03
N ASN A 527 -7.67 38.13 -11.77
CA ASN A 527 -8.75 38.52 -10.86
C ASN A 527 -9.86 37.47 -10.72
N LYS A 528 -9.50 36.21 -10.50
CA LYS A 528 -10.41 35.04 -10.42
C LYS A 528 -11.22 34.75 -11.70
N LYS A 529 -10.92 35.42 -12.80
CA LYS A 529 -11.48 35.15 -14.12
C LYS A 529 -10.46 34.43 -14.97
N LYS A 530 -10.88 33.37 -15.65
CA LYS A 530 -10.09 32.62 -16.62
C LYS A 530 -10.69 32.82 -18.00
N ILE A 531 -9.91 33.44 -18.90
CA ILE A 531 -10.31 33.68 -20.27
C ILE A 531 -9.62 32.65 -21.15
N THR A 532 -10.42 31.88 -21.90
CA THR A 532 -9.94 30.90 -22.87
C THR A 532 -10.33 31.36 -24.26
N THR A 533 -9.36 31.43 -25.20
CA THR A 533 -9.62 31.65 -26.63
C THR A 533 -9.07 30.48 -27.41
N PHE A 534 -9.84 29.99 -28.36
CA PHE A 534 -9.43 28.93 -29.25
C PHE A 534 -9.82 29.28 -30.70
N TYR A 535 -8.83 29.38 -31.57
CA TYR A 535 -8.96 29.67 -32.95
C TYR A 535 -8.48 28.53 -33.84
N SER A 536 -9.20 28.20 -34.89
CA SER A 536 -8.78 27.21 -35.91
C SER A 536 -9.26 27.59 -37.28
N ASP A 537 -8.38 27.65 -38.28
CA ASP A 537 -8.72 27.78 -39.68
C ASP A 537 -9.44 26.55 -40.28
N PHE A 538 -9.53 25.45 -39.50
CA PHE A 538 -10.23 24.23 -39.89
C PHE A 538 -11.04 23.67 -38.72
N ALA A 539 -12.35 23.91 -38.74
CA ALA A 539 -13.27 23.61 -37.66
C ALA A 539 -13.63 22.10 -37.57
N LYS A 540 -13.65 21.39 -38.71
CA LYS A 540 -14.15 20.01 -38.83
C LYS A 540 -13.64 19.03 -37.72
N PRO A 541 -12.34 18.94 -37.37
CA PRO A 541 -11.86 18.01 -36.38
C PRO A 541 -12.41 18.27 -34.97
N PHE A 542 -12.67 19.52 -34.62
CA PHE A 542 -13.15 19.96 -33.32
C PHE A 542 -14.67 19.83 -33.17
N VAL A 543 -15.41 20.01 -34.25
CA VAL A 543 -16.89 19.93 -34.29
C VAL A 543 -17.35 18.46 -34.36
N LYS A 544 -16.58 17.56 -34.95
CA LYS A 544 -16.89 16.12 -35.10
C LYS A 544 -17.22 15.40 -33.77
N LYS A 545 -16.80 15.94 -32.67
CA LYS A 545 -17.10 15.44 -31.33
C LYS A 545 -18.56 15.58 -30.93
N TYR A 546 -19.23 16.58 -31.44
CA TYR A 546 -20.66 16.73 -31.25
C TYR A 546 -21.39 15.72 -32.15
N LYS A 547 -21.59 14.52 -31.63
CA LYS A 547 -22.19 13.37 -32.37
C LYS A 547 -23.52 13.64 -33.03
N PHE A 548 -24.19 14.74 -32.64
CA PHE A 548 -25.45 15.18 -33.22
C PHE A 548 -25.26 16.06 -34.49
N ILE A 549 -24.04 16.56 -34.76
CA ILE A 549 -23.70 17.28 -35.97
C ILE A 549 -22.95 16.32 -36.89
N LYS A 550 -23.67 15.77 -37.86
CA LYS A 550 -23.09 14.86 -38.85
C LYS A 550 -22.77 15.61 -40.16
N GLY A 551 -21.80 15.05 -40.90
CA GLY A 551 -21.46 15.58 -42.22
C GLY A 551 -20.88 16.99 -42.24
N PHE A 552 -20.27 17.45 -41.13
CA PHE A 552 -19.62 18.77 -41.04
C PHE A 552 -18.35 18.82 -41.88
N GLU A 553 -18.24 19.84 -42.74
CA GLU A 553 -17.08 20.05 -43.63
C GLU A 553 -16.58 21.49 -43.58
N ASN A 554 -15.24 21.62 -43.67
CA ASN A 554 -14.53 22.91 -43.72
C ASN A 554 -14.69 23.74 -42.42
N GLY A 555 -14.91 25.03 -42.58
CA GLY A 555 -15.17 26.02 -41.53
C GLY A 555 -13.95 26.53 -40.81
N LYS A 556 -14.04 27.79 -40.36
CA LYS A 556 -13.12 28.38 -39.36
C LYS A 556 -13.84 28.48 -38.04
N LEU A 557 -13.14 28.23 -36.93
CA LEU A 557 -13.72 28.23 -35.59
C LEU A 557 -13.05 29.27 -34.72
N ASP A 558 -13.86 30.02 -33.98
CA ASP A 558 -13.43 30.97 -32.96
C ASP A 558 -14.25 30.77 -31.68
N LEU A 559 -13.61 30.40 -30.60
CA LEU A 559 -14.21 30.22 -29.29
C LEU A 559 -13.62 31.23 -28.30
N TYR A 560 -14.47 31.98 -27.65
CA TYR A 560 -14.17 32.85 -26.53
C TYR A 560 -14.96 32.42 -25.31
N SER A 561 -14.30 32.11 -24.19
CA SER A 561 -14.94 31.65 -22.95
C SER A 561 -14.36 32.39 -21.73
N VAL A 562 -15.24 32.89 -20.87
CA VAL A 562 -14.86 33.53 -19.59
C VAL A 562 -15.46 32.70 -18.46
N LYS A 563 -14.59 32.08 -17.70
CA LYS A 563 -14.94 31.34 -16.49
C LYS A 563 -14.71 32.18 -15.24
N GLU A 564 -15.74 32.25 -14.40
CA GLU A 564 -15.70 32.87 -13.07
C GLU A 564 -16.34 31.91 -12.07
N ASN A 565 -15.53 31.47 -11.11
CA ASN A 565 -15.89 30.37 -10.18
C ASN A 565 -16.23 29.08 -10.94
N GLU A 566 -17.46 28.53 -10.76
CA GLU A 566 -17.95 27.30 -11.42
C GLU A 566 -18.78 27.57 -12.69
N ILE A 567 -18.86 28.81 -13.13
CA ILE A 567 -19.68 29.22 -14.27
C ILE A 567 -18.77 29.71 -15.39
N SER A 568 -18.94 29.15 -16.60
CA SER A 568 -18.29 29.68 -17.82
C SER A 568 -19.32 30.22 -18.79
N ASN A 569 -19.10 31.45 -19.25
CA ASN A 569 -19.89 32.09 -20.32
C ASN A 569 -19.07 32.04 -21.60
N SER A 570 -19.61 31.41 -22.63
CA SER A 570 -18.88 31.12 -23.84
C SER A 570 -19.61 31.63 -25.09
N LEU A 571 -18.81 32.08 -26.04
CA LEU A 571 -19.22 32.47 -27.38
C LEU A 571 -18.43 31.63 -28.38
N LEU A 572 -19.12 30.78 -29.15
CA LEU A 572 -18.56 29.99 -30.23
C LEU A 572 -19.03 30.55 -31.56
N LYS A 573 -18.10 30.83 -32.44
CA LYS A 573 -18.38 31.22 -33.85
C LYS A 573 -17.74 30.23 -34.79
N ILE A 574 -18.45 29.93 -35.88
CA ILE A 574 -17.93 29.12 -36.99
C ILE A 574 -18.31 29.81 -38.29
N TYR A 575 -17.36 29.94 -39.20
CA TYR A 575 -17.53 30.61 -40.49
C TYR A 575 -17.26 29.65 -41.64
N ASP A 576 -17.94 29.86 -42.78
CA ASP A 576 -17.70 29.22 -44.08
C ASP A 576 -17.69 27.69 -44.02
N PHE A 577 -18.75 27.08 -43.46
CA PHE A 577 -18.85 25.62 -43.30
C PHE A 577 -20.04 25.03 -44.06
N ARG A 578 -20.00 23.72 -44.28
CA ARG A 578 -21.09 22.97 -44.93
C ARG A 578 -21.49 21.78 -44.05
N LEU A 579 -22.80 21.48 -44.02
CA LEU A 579 -23.36 20.30 -43.39
C LEU A 579 -23.95 19.38 -44.46
N LYS A 580 -23.37 18.18 -44.65
CA LYS A 580 -23.84 17.20 -45.64
C LYS A 580 -25.00 16.33 -45.16
N GLU A 581 -25.04 16.06 -43.82
CA GLU A 581 -26.06 15.22 -43.24
C GLU A 581 -26.86 16.04 -42.23
N LEU A 582 -28.12 16.31 -42.52
CA LEU A 582 -29.00 17.14 -41.70
C LEU A 582 -30.33 16.44 -41.42
N PRO A 583 -30.34 15.23 -40.78
CA PRO A 583 -31.59 14.48 -40.59
C PRO A 583 -32.66 15.27 -39.84
N ALA A 584 -32.26 16.05 -38.81
CA ALA A 584 -33.18 16.89 -38.06
C ALA A 584 -33.75 18.04 -38.89
N LEU A 585 -32.93 18.75 -39.69
CA LEU A 585 -33.37 19.83 -40.54
C LEU A 585 -34.24 19.33 -41.71
N THR A 586 -33.84 18.24 -42.37
CA THR A 586 -34.65 17.60 -43.41
C THR A 586 -36.03 17.21 -42.88
N LYS A 587 -36.07 16.59 -41.66
CA LYS A 587 -37.33 16.23 -41.03
C LYS A 587 -38.18 17.46 -40.66
N ILE A 588 -37.58 18.56 -40.22
CA ILE A 588 -38.29 19.83 -39.96
C ILE A 588 -38.90 20.36 -41.23
N LEU A 589 -38.16 20.41 -42.33
CA LEU A 589 -38.64 20.90 -43.61
C LEU A 589 -39.73 20.03 -44.22
N THR A 590 -39.58 18.72 -44.14
CA THR A 590 -40.62 17.75 -44.57
C THR A 590 -41.90 17.91 -43.76
N LEU A 591 -41.79 17.99 -42.42
CA LEU A 591 -42.93 18.20 -41.51
C LEU A 591 -43.62 19.56 -41.73
N ALA A 592 -42.89 20.55 -42.23
CA ALA A 592 -43.42 21.87 -42.59
C ALA A 592 -43.94 21.95 -44.01
N SER A 593 -44.06 20.85 -44.76
CA SER A 593 -44.48 20.77 -46.19
C SER A 593 -43.57 21.56 -47.12
N LEU A 594 -42.28 21.69 -46.80
CA LEU A 594 -41.27 22.37 -47.60
C LEU A 594 -40.37 21.37 -48.35
N GLN A 595 -40.97 20.34 -48.96
CA GLN A 595 -40.27 19.20 -49.57
C GLN A 595 -39.26 19.63 -50.66
N GLY A 596 -39.57 20.61 -51.51
CA GLY A 596 -38.63 21.07 -52.53
C GLY A 596 -37.33 21.66 -51.98
N ILE A 597 -37.38 22.26 -50.76
CA ILE A 597 -36.18 22.71 -50.06
C ILE A 597 -35.45 21.52 -49.39
N ALA A 598 -36.21 20.59 -48.86
CA ALA A 598 -35.64 19.38 -48.27
C ALA A 598 -34.87 18.55 -49.33
N ASP A 599 -35.37 18.47 -50.57
CA ASP A 599 -34.74 17.72 -51.66
C ASP A 599 -33.42 18.37 -52.12
N ILE A 600 -33.36 19.70 -52.16
CA ILE A 600 -32.10 20.44 -52.45
C ILE A 600 -31.06 20.23 -51.37
N LEU A 601 -31.47 20.18 -50.10
CA LEU A 601 -30.57 19.99 -48.96
C LEU A 601 -30.03 18.57 -48.87
N SER A 602 -30.72 17.58 -49.41
CA SER A 602 -30.34 16.16 -49.32
C SER A 602 -29.21 15.74 -50.28
N GLY A 603 -28.93 16.53 -51.32
CA GLY A 603 -27.93 16.23 -52.34
C GLY A 603 -26.49 16.67 -51.92
N GLU A 604 -26.23 17.96 -52.06
CA GLU A 604 -24.86 18.50 -51.81
C GLU A 604 -24.61 19.01 -50.40
N GLY A 605 -25.62 19.01 -49.54
CA GLY A 605 -25.63 19.57 -48.19
C GLY A 605 -25.86 21.09 -48.16
N VAL A 606 -25.91 21.68 -47.00
CA VAL A 606 -26.19 23.09 -46.76
C VAL A 606 -24.95 23.85 -46.38
N GLY A 607 -24.66 24.93 -47.09
CA GLY A 607 -23.65 25.91 -46.72
C GLY A 607 -24.18 26.90 -45.68
N PHE A 608 -23.31 27.28 -44.76
CA PHE A 608 -23.53 28.34 -43.79
C PHE A 608 -22.35 29.30 -43.81
N ASP A 609 -22.66 30.59 -43.85
CA ASP A 609 -21.67 31.66 -43.84
C ASP A 609 -21.19 31.95 -42.39
N GLU A 610 -22.13 31.93 -41.43
CA GLU A 610 -21.85 32.18 -40.03
C GLU A 610 -22.73 31.33 -39.11
N PHE A 611 -22.10 30.81 -38.04
CA PHE A 611 -22.76 30.21 -36.89
C PHE A 611 -22.25 30.90 -35.62
N GLU A 612 -23.15 31.32 -34.75
CA GLU A 612 -22.84 31.90 -33.46
C GLU A 612 -23.64 31.16 -32.36
N MET A 613 -22.97 30.69 -31.30
CA MET A 613 -23.62 30.08 -30.16
C MET A 613 -23.15 30.76 -28.87
N LYS A 614 -24.09 31.31 -28.11
CA LYS A 614 -23.89 31.85 -26.77
C LYS A 614 -24.40 30.85 -25.74
N PHE A 615 -23.54 30.39 -24.85
CA PHE A 615 -23.92 29.39 -23.86
C PHE A 615 -23.21 29.60 -22.54
N GLN A 616 -23.82 29.06 -21.50
CA GLN A 616 -23.29 29.06 -20.13
C GLN A 616 -23.17 27.64 -19.65
N ASN A 617 -21.97 27.23 -19.21
CA ASN A 617 -21.75 25.96 -18.57
C ASN A 617 -21.73 26.13 -17.07
N LYS A 618 -22.48 25.25 -16.35
CA LYS A 618 -22.46 25.14 -14.89
C LYS A 618 -22.58 23.67 -14.50
N LYS A 619 -21.50 23.09 -14.03
CA LYS A 619 -21.40 21.62 -13.76
C LYS A 619 -21.81 20.84 -15.02
N ASN A 620 -22.85 20.00 -14.89
CA ASN A 620 -23.30 19.10 -15.95
C ASN A 620 -24.35 19.75 -16.91
N LEU A 621 -24.62 21.02 -16.74
CA LEU A 621 -25.62 21.74 -17.54
C LEU A 621 -24.97 22.77 -18.45
N MET A 622 -25.17 22.61 -19.77
CA MET A 622 -24.89 23.64 -20.76
C MET A 622 -26.21 24.34 -21.08
N ASP A 623 -26.36 25.56 -20.62
CA ASP A 623 -27.53 26.41 -20.91
C ASP A 623 -27.24 27.27 -22.15
N ILE A 624 -27.91 26.96 -23.28
CA ILE A 624 -27.72 27.60 -24.57
C ILE A 624 -28.67 28.79 -24.63
N LYS A 625 -28.11 29.97 -24.52
CA LYS A 625 -28.88 31.23 -24.57
C LYS A 625 -29.38 31.55 -25.97
N GLU A 626 -28.51 31.32 -26.96
CA GLU A 626 -28.80 31.58 -28.35
C GLU A 626 -27.88 30.76 -29.26
N ILE A 627 -28.42 30.12 -30.26
CA ILE A 627 -27.73 29.64 -31.47
C ILE A 627 -28.31 30.40 -32.64
N TYR A 628 -27.44 31.01 -33.44
CA TYR A 628 -27.76 31.70 -34.64
C TYR A 628 -26.89 31.19 -35.77
N ALA A 629 -27.49 30.70 -36.86
CA ALA A 629 -26.78 30.23 -38.04
C ALA A 629 -27.38 30.81 -39.28
N ILE A 630 -26.58 31.40 -40.17
CA ILE A 630 -26.96 31.99 -41.42
C ILE A 630 -26.32 31.24 -42.57
N GLY A 631 -27.09 30.91 -43.56
CA GLY A 631 -26.62 30.42 -44.84
C GLY A 631 -27.48 30.94 -46.01
N PRO A 632 -27.00 30.78 -47.26
CA PRO A 632 -27.69 31.30 -48.45
C PRO A 632 -29.04 30.63 -48.68
N ALA A 633 -29.26 29.41 -48.19
CA ALA A 633 -30.52 28.68 -48.35
C ALA A 633 -31.46 28.78 -47.15
N ILE A 634 -30.88 28.79 -45.92
CA ILE A 634 -31.64 28.79 -44.66
C ILE A 634 -30.90 29.55 -43.56
N SER A 635 -31.67 30.11 -42.63
CA SER A 635 -31.18 30.65 -41.37
C SER A 635 -31.88 29.95 -40.21
N ILE A 636 -31.18 29.80 -39.09
CA ILE A 636 -31.67 29.06 -37.91
C ILE A 636 -31.43 29.91 -36.68
N LEU A 637 -32.44 29.99 -35.82
CA LEU A 637 -32.33 30.56 -34.49
C LEU A 637 -32.84 29.52 -33.48
N MET A 638 -32.02 29.21 -32.46
CA MET A 638 -32.38 28.23 -31.43
C MET A 638 -31.94 28.69 -30.03
N ASP A 639 -32.61 28.16 -29.00
CA ASP A 639 -32.18 28.22 -27.62
C ASP A 639 -32.53 26.89 -26.91
N GLY A 640 -31.99 26.67 -25.74
CA GLY A 640 -32.30 25.47 -24.95
C GLY A 640 -31.18 25.04 -24.03
N TYR A 641 -31.06 23.76 -23.77
CA TYR A 641 -30.04 23.24 -22.89
C TYR A 641 -29.59 21.80 -23.24
N VAL A 642 -28.41 21.47 -22.79
CA VAL A 642 -27.83 20.11 -22.83
C VAL A 642 -27.44 19.71 -21.41
N LEU A 643 -27.92 18.57 -20.97
CA LEU A 643 -27.57 17.95 -19.67
C LEU A 643 -26.64 16.76 -19.94
N ASP A 644 -25.34 17.00 -19.92
CA ASP A 644 -24.28 16.03 -20.28
C ASP A 644 -24.67 15.08 -21.43
N ASP A 645 -24.42 13.78 -21.33
CA ASP A 645 -24.82 12.79 -22.34
C ASP A 645 -26.28 12.27 -22.16
N GLU A 646 -27.08 12.88 -21.27
CA GLU A 646 -28.40 12.39 -20.89
C GLU A 646 -29.54 13.01 -21.73
N LEU A 647 -29.54 14.34 -21.92
CA LEU A 647 -30.66 15.03 -22.53
C LEU A 647 -30.26 16.27 -23.30
N ILE A 648 -30.70 16.37 -24.56
CA ILE A 648 -30.68 17.58 -25.35
C ILE A 648 -32.12 18.09 -25.46
N SER A 649 -32.34 19.37 -25.21
CA SER A 649 -33.62 20.04 -25.36
C SER A 649 -33.42 21.40 -26.00
N LEU A 650 -33.66 21.48 -27.31
CA LEU A 650 -33.54 22.70 -28.09
C LEU A 650 -34.90 23.05 -28.70
N ARG A 651 -35.17 24.35 -28.83
CA ARG A 651 -36.31 24.87 -29.57
C ARG A 651 -35.82 25.99 -30.50
N GLY A 652 -36.46 26.15 -31.61
CA GLY A 652 -35.98 27.16 -32.51
C GLY A 652 -36.95 27.47 -33.67
N THR A 653 -36.46 28.32 -34.53
CA THR A 653 -37.13 28.69 -35.79
C THR A 653 -36.15 28.55 -36.92
N LEU A 654 -36.56 27.89 -37.97
CA LEU A 654 -35.86 27.78 -39.25
C LEU A 654 -36.53 28.70 -40.22
N VAL A 655 -35.75 29.56 -40.89
CA VAL A 655 -36.22 30.53 -41.87
C VAL A 655 -35.62 30.17 -43.24
N PRO A 656 -36.39 29.68 -44.20
CA PRO A 656 -35.89 29.43 -45.53
C PRO A 656 -35.67 30.76 -46.29
N ALA A 657 -34.66 30.81 -47.15
CA ALA A 657 -34.38 31.96 -48.03
C ALA A 657 -35.31 31.98 -49.19
N THR A 658 -36.58 32.25 -48.95
CA THR A 658 -37.62 32.39 -50.01
C THR A 658 -37.58 33.79 -50.62
N THR A 659 -38.09 33.92 -51.82
CA THR A 659 -38.22 35.23 -52.53
C THR A 659 -39.00 36.24 -51.68
N ILE A 660 -40.05 35.80 -50.98
CA ILE A 660 -40.83 36.63 -50.06
C ILE A 660 -40.00 37.22 -48.94
N ASN A 661 -39.22 36.36 -48.24
CA ASN A 661 -38.36 36.84 -47.19
C ASN A 661 -37.27 37.81 -47.68
N LYS A 662 -36.68 37.54 -48.84
CA LYS A 662 -35.70 38.44 -49.44
C LYS A 662 -36.32 39.79 -49.86
N PHE A 663 -37.53 39.76 -50.43
CA PHE A 663 -38.25 40.97 -50.85
C PHE A 663 -38.58 41.85 -49.63
N VAL A 664 -39.14 41.29 -48.55
CA VAL A 664 -39.51 42.05 -47.36
C VAL A 664 -38.25 42.60 -46.65
N ALA A 665 -37.15 41.85 -46.63
CA ALA A 665 -35.89 42.32 -46.05
C ALA A 665 -35.28 43.51 -46.86
N SER A 666 -35.55 43.65 -48.12
CA SER A 666 -35.06 44.75 -48.97
C SER A 666 -35.84 46.07 -48.84
N ILE A 667 -36.96 46.07 -48.11
CA ILE A 667 -37.77 47.30 -47.93
C ILE A 667 -37.18 48.09 -46.74
N PRO A 668 -36.66 49.31 -46.93
CA PRO A 668 -36.16 50.18 -45.88
C PRO A 668 -37.20 50.41 -44.79
N ILE A 669 -36.75 50.40 -43.49
CA ILE A 669 -37.60 50.59 -42.29
C ILE A 669 -38.53 49.40 -42.00
N LEU A 670 -39.27 48.90 -42.98
CA LEU A 670 -40.17 47.74 -42.85
C LEU A 670 -39.35 46.46 -42.68
N GLY A 671 -38.22 46.33 -43.39
CA GLY A 671 -37.30 45.22 -43.27
C GLY A 671 -36.77 45.06 -41.85
N ASP A 672 -36.32 46.11 -41.24
CA ASP A 672 -35.83 46.11 -39.89
C ASP A 672 -36.88 45.78 -38.81
N ILE A 673 -38.09 46.20 -39.00
CA ILE A 673 -39.26 45.95 -38.14
C ILE A 673 -39.78 44.52 -38.27
N LEU A 674 -39.98 44.06 -39.54
CA LEU A 674 -40.63 42.79 -39.83
C LEU A 674 -39.68 41.61 -39.85
N VAL A 675 -38.45 41.82 -40.30
CA VAL A 675 -37.45 40.79 -40.49
C VAL A 675 -36.48 40.75 -39.29
N GLY A 676 -36.19 41.89 -38.69
CA GLY A 676 -35.24 42.03 -37.54
C GLY A 676 -33.90 42.59 -37.97
N LYS A 677 -33.04 42.94 -36.98
CA LYS A 677 -31.79 43.66 -37.17
C LYS A 677 -30.61 42.78 -37.64
N LYS A 678 -30.74 41.46 -37.56
CA LYS A 678 -29.69 40.53 -37.97
C LYS A 678 -29.94 40.04 -39.41
N THR A 679 -28.90 40.06 -40.24
CA THR A 679 -28.94 39.53 -41.59
C THR A 679 -29.43 38.06 -41.60
N GLY A 680 -30.35 37.69 -42.49
CA GLY A 680 -30.89 36.34 -42.61
C GLY A 680 -32.14 36.05 -41.77
N GLU A 681 -32.67 37.01 -40.98
CA GLU A 681 -33.99 36.92 -40.37
C GLU A 681 -35.10 37.11 -41.40
N GLY A 682 -36.04 36.17 -41.52
CA GLY A 682 -37.20 36.24 -42.47
C GLY A 682 -38.50 36.52 -41.74
N VAL A 683 -39.52 36.91 -42.52
CA VAL A 683 -40.89 37.17 -42.00
C VAL A 683 -41.58 35.87 -41.58
N PHE A 684 -41.43 34.82 -42.40
CA PHE A 684 -42.02 33.50 -42.13
C PHE A 684 -40.99 32.50 -41.79
N GLY A 685 -41.25 31.69 -40.78
CA GLY A 685 -40.32 30.66 -40.31
C GLY A 685 -41.02 29.44 -39.71
N VAL A 686 -40.36 28.31 -39.75
CA VAL A 686 -40.82 27.02 -39.23
C VAL A 686 -40.36 26.88 -37.77
N SER A 687 -41.29 26.90 -36.84
CA SER A 687 -40.98 26.67 -35.43
C SER A 687 -40.87 25.18 -35.12
N PHE A 688 -39.80 24.79 -34.44
CA PHE A 688 -39.49 23.39 -34.15
C PHE A 688 -38.99 23.20 -32.74
N LYS A 689 -38.99 21.92 -32.29
CA LYS A 689 -38.39 21.46 -31.06
C LYS A 689 -37.63 20.15 -31.28
N ILE A 690 -36.42 20.04 -30.75
CA ILE A 690 -35.57 18.84 -30.75
C ILE A 690 -35.40 18.44 -29.28
N LYS A 691 -35.80 17.20 -28.93
CA LYS A 691 -35.68 16.72 -27.56
C LYS A 691 -35.37 15.22 -27.54
N GLY A 692 -34.45 14.80 -26.67
CA GLY A 692 -34.11 13.39 -26.43
C GLY A 692 -32.68 13.19 -26.03
N PRO A 693 -32.28 11.95 -25.70
CA PRO A 693 -30.88 11.63 -25.49
C PRO A 693 -30.08 11.80 -26.81
N PRO A 694 -28.76 12.06 -26.75
CA PRO A 694 -27.93 12.36 -27.94
C PRO A 694 -28.02 11.32 -29.08
N LYS A 695 -28.35 10.06 -28.74
CA LYS A 695 -28.46 8.95 -29.69
C LYS A 695 -29.87 8.78 -30.29
N ASP A 696 -30.90 9.38 -29.68
CA ASP A 696 -32.31 9.27 -30.09
C ASP A 696 -33.02 10.63 -29.94
N LEU A 697 -32.72 11.56 -30.85
CA LEU A 697 -33.31 12.88 -30.87
C LEU A 697 -34.66 12.86 -31.62
N LYS A 698 -35.72 13.30 -30.95
CA LYS A 698 -37.05 13.46 -31.52
C LYS A 698 -37.25 14.91 -31.93
N THR A 699 -37.69 15.12 -33.21
CA THR A 699 -37.96 16.42 -33.77
C THR A 699 -39.47 16.57 -33.96
N SER A 700 -39.99 17.72 -33.55
CA SER A 700 -41.40 18.11 -33.76
C SER A 700 -41.51 19.52 -34.33
N VAL A 701 -42.52 19.78 -35.14
CA VAL A 701 -42.82 21.08 -35.73
C VAL A 701 -44.14 21.57 -35.20
N ASN A 702 -44.27 22.89 -34.94
CA ASN A 702 -45.51 23.52 -34.55
C ASN A 702 -46.17 24.21 -35.80
N PRO A 703 -47.20 23.63 -36.41
CA PRO A 703 -47.77 24.14 -37.62
C PRO A 703 -48.43 25.53 -37.45
N ILE A 704 -49.02 25.83 -36.32
CA ILE A 704 -49.67 27.13 -36.07
C ILE A 704 -48.66 28.27 -36.00
N LYS A 705 -47.53 28.06 -35.31
CA LYS A 705 -46.46 29.05 -35.24
C LYS A 705 -45.70 29.21 -36.57
N THR A 706 -45.75 28.21 -37.44
CA THR A 706 -45.07 28.21 -38.72
C THR A 706 -45.69 29.21 -39.69
N LEU A 707 -46.99 29.46 -39.60
CA LEU A 707 -47.73 30.39 -40.46
C LEU A 707 -47.80 31.82 -39.90
N THR A 708 -47.35 32.07 -38.72
CA THR A 708 -47.38 33.36 -38.02
C THR A 708 -46.14 34.17 -38.36
N PRO A 709 -46.23 35.44 -38.80
CA PRO A 709 -45.08 36.31 -38.98
C PRO A 709 -44.23 36.36 -37.74
N ARG A 710 -42.92 36.29 -37.90
CA ARG A 710 -41.94 36.08 -36.81
C ARG A 710 -41.95 37.18 -35.75
N PHE A 711 -42.25 38.42 -36.13
CA PHE A 711 -42.37 39.51 -35.16
C PHE A 711 -43.49 39.27 -34.12
N ILE A 712 -44.62 38.67 -34.57
CA ILE A 712 -45.71 38.30 -33.64
C ILE A 712 -45.28 37.17 -32.70
N THR A 713 -44.62 36.13 -33.22
CA THR A 713 -44.13 35.02 -32.39
C THR A 713 -43.09 35.49 -31.38
N ARG A 714 -42.16 36.39 -31.74
CA ARG A 714 -41.22 37.02 -30.84
C ARG A 714 -41.88 37.84 -29.73
N THR A 715 -42.92 38.62 -30.05
CA THR A 715 -43.65 39.42 -29.06
C THR A 715 -44.38 38.52 -28.08
N LEU A 716 -45.02 37.45 -28.53
CA LEU A 716 -45.70 36.46 -27.70
C LEU A 716 -44.72 35.65 -26.82
N GLU A 717 -43.53 35.36 -27.28
CA GLU A 717 -42.49 34.69 -26.52
C GLU A 717 -41.84 35.59 -25.46
N LYS A 718 -41.71 36.90 -25.75
CA LYS A 718 -41.29 37.91 -24.74
C LYS A 718 -42.31 38.04 -23.63
N ILE A 719 -43.60 38.12 -23.94
CA ILE A 719 -44.69 38.21 -22.96
C ILE A 719 -44.73 36.95 -22.09
N LYS A 720 -44.52 35.77 -22.64
CA LYS A 720 -44.44 34.51 -21.87
C LYS A 720 -43.20 34.35 -20.99
N LYS A 721 -42.12 35.09 -21.23
CA LYS A 721 -40.92 35.09 -20.40
C LYS A 721 -40.97 36.10 -19.24
N THR A 722 -41.95 37.03 -19.29
CA THR A 722 -42.16 38.07 -18.26
C THR A 722 -43.23 37.67 -17.21
N ASN A 723 -44.00 36.63 -17.48
CA ASN A 723 -44.87 35.94 -16.56
C ASN A 723 -44.25 34.57 -16.20
#